data_d2277b0780f25f8c2dc66df01dc0dd42
#
_entry.id   d2277b0780f25f8c2dc66df01dc0dd42
#
_cell.length_a   1.000
_cell.length_b   1.000
_cell.length_c   1.000
_cell.angle_alpha   90.00
_cell.angle_beta   90.00
_cell.angle_gamma   90.00
#
_symmetry.space_group_name_H-M   'P 1'
#
loop_
_entity.id
_entity.type
_entity.pdbx_description
1 polymer ?
#
loop_
_entity_poly.entity_id
_entity_poly.type
_entity_poly.pdbx_seq_one_letter_code
_entity_poly.pdbx_strand_id
1 'polypeptide(L)'
;MGETQRLSSLASSNGAASGPGGHGLPIKRHYSRRRAWFSVLFWVALAIVFTPLAHQFTSRIQSTLSGMKGTPSENVRINVVKNFSTALAFPTAVVWDAKGLPPADADAAWKNLLEAIRADPGVNDVTDGNRMVENWPRTDWYAAFVAVSASTYGEAEKVVPGLRADVAKLSFPGAQKPWVTGGPALFLDLNLASTESLRKGELIALPVTFVILLLVFRSVVAALLPVIVATLGVVCTLGALCFFATPHAHSPFPVMGVTFFVPNLVTMIGLGVGIDYCLIYLARYRRERANHLTTQEALQLTRKTAGKTVLASAVLVMSGFLTLLFIPLDFFTSIAVGGMLVVAFVALATLTLLPATIFLVGSKLEWGSGVLNPLCKMNLGRRFLDHWGEFVVRRSRACMLGGMLLLAVLAIPFLRLNIASVEAKNIPSHSDSRQGYESLSQNLGAGWMMPAIILVQHPTADWMTNGGLTEEQNLVAKLSDPVNFPNTMKVLSITDTTGSRHVQQMRMGLLTSANDATQSAILLLSKTDPQSPVARKWLDQITAVLADTEKAAPGGSKYSLGGLPSVTLSADRVIIGALPMVILATLVSTFFLLTAFMKSVLVSLKAIILNLFCVMAAYGFQVICFQDGWGARLFHLFPTDGLNTVVLVICFCALFGLSMDYEVFILSAVRESWLDNHNMPLAVQEGLMRVAGIITSAAFIMIAVFLSFAFGDVVEIEQLGVGLSFAVLLDATVIRLLLVPSIMTLMGKWAFWCPGHKPPTTERHPRGHHYHGEKLTPPEETKRVAGL
;
A
#
# COMPACT_ATOMS: atom_id res chain seq x y z
N MET A 1 -60.49 -59.99 -27.34
CA MET A 1 -59.01 -59.94 -27.48
C MET A 1 -58.64 -58.62 -28.08
N GLY A 2 -58.69 -57.50 -27.30
CA GLY A 2 -58.40 -56.18 -27.84
C GLY A 2 -58.09 -55.08 -26.76
N GLU A 3 -58.27 -55.35 -25.50
CA GLU A 3 -58.15 -54.38 -24.47
C GLU A 3 -57.00 -54.62 -23.42
N THR A 4 -56.43 -55.81 -23.39
CA THR A 4 -55.38 -56.24 -22.49
C THR A 4 -53.97 -55.88 -23.00
N GLN A 5 -53.82 -55.49 -24.24
CA GLN A 5 -52.52 -55.08 -24.81
C GLN A 5 -52.25 -53.56 -24.77
N ARG A 6 -53.27 -52.72 -24.48
CA ARG A 6 -53.11 -51.29 -24.30
C ARG A 6 -52.75 -50.87 -22.88
N LEU A 7 -52.92 -51.74 -21.88
CA LEU A 7 -52.61 -51.48 -20.50
C LEU A 7 -51.17 -51.90 -20.13
N SER A 8 -50.49 -52.72 -20.92
CA SER A 8 -49.08 -53.09 -20.67
C SER A 8 -48.09 -52.14 -21.30
N SER A 9 -48.45 -51.25 -22.23
CA SER A 9 -47.58 -50.25 -22.81
C SER A 9 -47.60 -48.91 -22.07
N LEU A 10 -48.54 -48.68 -21.16
CA LEU A 10 -48.61 -47.53 -20.27
C LEU A 10 -47.97 -47.77 -18.91
N ALA A 11 -47.67 -49.03 -18.56
CA ALA A 11 -46.99 -49.38 -17.32
C ALA A 11 -45.45 -49.42 -17.38
N SER A 12 -44.88 -49.34 -18.60
CA SER A 12 -43.42 -49.38 -18.79
C SER A 12 -42.74 -47.98 -18.93
N SER A 13 -43.49 -46.87 -18.87
CA SER A 13 -42.94 -45.52 -18.97
C SER A 13 -42.94 -44.73 -17.66
N ASN A 14 -43.45 -45.27 -16.55
CA ASN A 14 -43.51 -44.57 -15.26
C ASN A 14 -42.80 -45.30 -14.11
N GLY A 15 -41.74 -46.00 -14.39
CA GLY A 15 -40.91 -46.70 -13.40
C GLY A 15 -39.62 -45.97 -13.03
N ALA A 16 -39.69 -44.71 -12.70
CA ALA A 16 -38.62 -44.03 -11.96
C ALA A 16 -39.18 -43.59 -10.59
N ALA A 17 -38.89 -44.41 -9.57
CA ALA A 17 -39.27 -44.16 -8.19
C ALA A 17 -38.83 -42.77 -7.71
N SER A 18 -39.84 -41.91 -7.50
CA SER A 18 -39.66 -40.69 -6.69
C SER A 18 -39.61 -41.06 -5.20
N GLY A 19 -38.38 -41.14 -4.64
CA GLY A 19 -38.23 -41.09 -3.20
C GLY A 19 -38.65 -39.69 -2.68
N PRO A 20 -39.21 -39.58 -1.48
CA PRO A 20 -39.75 -38.31 -0.96
C PRO A 20 -38.58 -37.37 -0.61
N GLY A 21 -38.44 -36.25 -1.29
CA GLY A 21 -37.71 -35.12 -0.79
C GLY A 21 -36.57 -34.48 -1.59
N GLY A 22 -36.50 -34.73 -2.90
CA GLY A 22 -35.55 -33.99 -3.77
C GLY A 22 -36.20 -32.82 -4.50
N HIS A 23 -36.26 -31.62 -3.93
CA HIS A 23 -36.50 -30.41 -4.71
C HIS A 23 -35.29 -30.15 -5.61
N GLY A 24 -35.22 -30.73 -6.77
CA GLY A 24 -34.26 -30.41 -7.83
C GLY A 24 -34.46 -28.96 -8.27
N LEU A 25 -33.54 -28.09 -7.87
CA LEU A 25 -33.42 -26.78 -8.48
C LEU A 25 -33.20 -26.95 -9.99
N PRO A 26 -33.82 -26.15 -10.85
CA PRO A 26 -33.63 -26.27 -12.28
C PRO A 26 -32.18 -26.03 -12.65
N ILE A 27 -31.43 -27.08 -12.94
CA ILE A 27 -29.99 -27.07 -13.29
C ILE A 27 -29.89 -26.61 -14.74
N LYS A 28 -29.88 -25.28 -14.96
CA LYS A 28 -29.87 -24.70 -16.31
C LYS A 28 -28.49 -24.66 -16.99
N ARG A 29 -27.38 -24.99 -16.35
CA ARG A 29 -26.04 -25.06 -16.97
C ARG A 29 -25.12 -26.07 -16.28
N HIS A 30 -24.88 -27.22 -16.92
CA HIS A 30 -23.87 -28.19 -16.50
C HIS A 30 -22.46 -27.58 -16.63
N TYR A 31 -21.64 -27.70 -15.59
CA TYR A 31 -20.21 -27.38 -15.64
C TYR A 31 -19.53 -28.49 -16.48
N SER A 32 -19.10 -28.17 -17.71
CA SER A 32 -18.49 -29.18 -18.59
C SER A 32 -16.98 -29.24 -18.39
N ARG A 33 -16.39 -30.44 -18.54
CA ARG A 33 -14.92 -30.62 -18.43
C ARG A 33 -14.15 -29.75 -19.43
N ARG A 34 -14.73 -29.52 -20.63
CA ARG A 34 -14.15 -28.61 -21.64
C ARG A 34 -14.07 -27.15 -21.14
N ARG A 35 -15.12 -26.65 -20.51
CA ARG A 35 -15.12 -25.28 -19.95
C ARG A 35 -14.13 -25.12 -18.78
N ALA A 36 -13.99 -26.15 -17.96
CA ALA A 36 -13.01 -26.15 -16.89
C ALA A 36 -11.57 -26.08 -17.43
N TRP A 37 -11.25 -26.94 -18.41
CA TRP A 37 -9.94 -26.88 -19.07
C TRP A 37 -9.70 -25.56 -19.81
N PHE A 38 -10.72 -25.02 -20.50
CA PHE A 38 -10.62 -23.70 -21.14
C PHE A 38 -10.26 -22.60 -20.13
N SER A 39 -10.92 -22.59 -18.96
CA SER A 39 -10.60 -21.61 -17.91
C SER A 39 -9.17 -21.75 -17.39
N VAL A 40 -8.70 -22.98 -17.12
CA VAL A 40 -7.34 -23.22 -16.67
C VAL A 40 -6.33 -22.82 -17.74
N LEU A 41 -6.53 -23.23 -19.00
CA LEU A 41 -5.64 -22.88 -20.12
C LEU A 41 -5.60 -21.37 -20.37
N PHE A 42 -6.73 -20.68 -20.25
CA PHE A 42 -6.79 -19.21 -20.35
C PHE A 42 -5.89 -18.55 -19.30
N TRP A 43 -5.99 -18.96 -18.03
CA TRP A 43 -5.17 -18.40 -16.97
C TRP A 43 -3.70 -18.78 -17.09
N VAL A 44 -3.38 -19.99 -17.56
CA VAL A 44 -1.99 -20.39 -17.85
C VAL A 44 -1.43 -19.57 -19.01
N ALA A 45 -2.19 -19.36 -20.07
CA ALA A 45 -1.77 -18.51 -21.18
C ALA A 45 -1.53 -17.05 -20.70
N LEU A 46 -2.42 -16.54 -19.86
CA LEU A 46 -2.29 -15.22 -19.25
C LEU A 46 -1.02 -15.12 -18.38
N ALA A 47 -0.73 -16.15 -17.58
CA ALA A 47 0.49 -16.24 -16.79
C ALA A 47 1.75 -16.22 -17.66
N ILE A 48 1.78 -17.00 -18.75
CA ILE A 48 2.92 -17.05 -19.70
C ILE A 48 3.18 -15.66 -20.30
N VAL A 49 2.12 -14.93 -20.66
CA VAL A 49 2.26 -13.58 -21.24
C VAL A 49 2.71 -12.54 -20.20
N PHE A 50 2.11 -12.58 -19.00
CA PHE A 50 2.34 -11.52 -18.01
C PHE A 50 3.56 -11.76 -17.12
N THR A 51 4.08 -12.99 -16.97
CA THR A 51 5.28 -13.25 -16.15
C THR A 51 6.53 -12.52 -16.66
N PRO A 52 6.88 -12.53 -17.95
CA PRO A 52 8.00 -11.75 -18.46
C PRO A 52 7.81 -10.24 -18.26
N LEU A 53 6.59 -9.74 -18.46
CA LEU A 53 6.26 -8.33 -18.26
C LEU A 53 6.35 -7.94 -16.77
N ALA A 54 5.88 -8.80 -15.88
CA ALA A 54 6.01 -8.58 -14.45
C ALA A 54 7.47 -8.55 -13.98
N HIS A 55 8.33 -9.38 -14.57
CA HIS A 55 9.77 -9.35 -14.29
C HIS A 55 10.43 -8.06 -14.78
N GLN A 56 10.02 -7.54 -15.93
CA GLN A 56 10.51 -6.26 -16.45
C GLN A 56 9.93 -5.05 -15.71
N PHE A 57 8.89 -5.23 -14.90
CA PHE A 57 8.20 -4.13 -14.25
C PHE A 57 9.12 -3.34 -13.30
N THR A 58 9.99 -4.01 -12.55
CA THR A 58 10.93 -3.37 -11.61
C THR A 58 11.88 -2.38 -12.30
N SER A 59 12.26 -2.66 -13.56
CA SER A 59 13.09 -1.75 -14.36
C SER A 59 12.32 -0.54 -14.93
N ARG A 60 11.00 -0.51 -14.78
CA ARG A 60 10.10 0.55 -15.25
C ARG A 60 9.58 1.45 -14.13
N ILE A 61 9.95 1.17 -12.89
CA ILE A 61 9.61 2.01 -11.74
C ILE A 61 10.27 3.37 -11.94
N GLN A 62 9.47 4.43 -11.80
CA GLN A 62 9.95 5.80 -11.90
C GLN A 62 10.09 6.41 -10.50
N SER A 63 10.99 7.38 -10.39
CA SER A 63 11.07 8.20 -9.19
C SER A 63 9.74 8.88 -8.88
N THR A 64 9.37 8.88 -7.61
CA THR A 64 8.11 9.46 -7.09
C THR A 64 7.94 10.95 -7.36
N LEU A 65 9.02 11.64 -7.73
CA LEU A 65 9.04 13.09 -7.89
C LEU A 65 8.59 13.59 -9.27
N SER A 66 8.45 12.68 -10.25
CA SER A 66 8.01 13.07 -11.60
C SER A 66 6.50 12.95 -11.71
N GLY A 67 5.74 13.97 -11.35
CA GLY A 67 4.29 13.88 -11.54
C GLY A 67 3.44 14.97 -10.92
N MET A 68 4.04 16.06 -10.46
CA MET A 68 3.31 17.18 -9.88
C MET A 68 3.05 18.29 -10.89
N LYS A 69 2.47 17.95 -12.03
CA LYS A 69 2.16 18.91 -13.09
C LYS A 69 1.32 20.07 -12.54
N GLY A 70 1.78 21.29 -12.84
CA GLY A 70 1.05 22.51 -12.50
C GLY A 70 1.37 23.12 -11.13
N THR A 71 2.24 22.50 -10.32
CA THR A 71 2.71 23.12 -9.08
C THR A 71 3.84 24.12 -9.35
N PRO A 72 3.98 25.20 -8.54
CA PRO A 72 5.09 26.15 -8.67
C PRO A 72 6.46 25.47 -8.61
N SER A 73 6.63 24.50 -7.70
CA SER A 73 7.87 23.75 -7.51
C SER A 73 8.24 22.89 -8.72
N GLU A 74 7.27 22.29 -9.41
CA GLU A 74 7.52 21.53 -10.64
C GLU A 74 7.89 22.46 -11.80
N ASN A 75 7.26 23.63 -11.92
CA ASN A 75 7.65 24.63 -12.90
C ASN A 75 9.08 25.10 -12.70
N VAL A 76 9.52 25.31 -11.44
CA VAL A 76 10.92 25.62 -11.13
C VAL A 76 11.83 24.47 -11.58
N ARG A 77 11.51 23.22 -11.26
CA ARG A 77 12.30 22.06 -11.65
C ARG A 77 12.47 21.99 -13.18
N ILE A 78 11.39 22.14 -13.95
CA ILE A 78 11.43 22.11 -15.41
C ILE A 78 12.31 23.23 -15.96
N ASN A 79 12.19 24.44 -15.41
CA ASN A 79 13.00 25.59 -15.82
C ASN A 79 14.47 25.40 -15.47
N VAL A 80 14.77 24.87 -14.28
CA VAL A 80 16.14 24.61 -13.84
C VAL A 80 16.81 23.57 -14.75
N VAL A 81 16.12 22.45 -15.06
CA VAL A 81 16.64 21.43 -15.99
C VAL A 81 16.93 22.00 -17.38
N LYS A 82 16.06 22.89 -17.88
CA LYS A 82 16.16 23.44 -19.22
C LYS A 82 17.21 24.56 -19.36
N ASN A 83 17.34 25.37 -18.33
CA ASN A 83 18.01 26.67 -18.43
C ASN A 83 19.26 26.79 -17.57
N PHE A 84 19.49 25.91 -16.60
CA PHE A 84 20.59 25.93 -15.63
C PHE A 84 21.42 24.66 -15.68
N SER A 85 22.45 24.58 -14.83
CA SER A 85 23.24 23.37 -14.66
C SER A 85 22.38 22.23 -14.05
N THR A 86 22.55 21.03 -14.59
CA THR A 86 21.87 19.83 -14.08
C THR A 86 22.25 19.48 -12.63
N ALA A 87 23.37 20.02 -12.13
CA ALA A 87 23.76 19.92 -10.72
C ALA A 87 22.72 20.53 -9.75
N LEU A 88 22.00 21.57 -10.19
CA LEU A 88 20.91 22.17 -9.42
C LEU A 88 19.65 21.33 -9.41
N ALA A 89 19.34 20.72 -10.58
CA ALA A 89 18.13 19.92 -10.75
C ALA A 89 18.24 18.54 -10.09
N PHE A 90 19.43 17.93 -10.20
CA PHE A 90 19.72 16.58 -9.73
C PHE A 90 20.98 16.58 -8.84
N PRO A 91 20.92 17.19 -7.64
CA PRO A 91 22.10 17.31 -6.79
C PRO A 91 22.65 15.92 -6.48
N THR A 92 23.84 15.65 -6.97
CA THR A 92 24.59 14.41 -6.79
C THR A 92 25.97 14.76 -6.28
N ALA A 93 26.49 14.01 -5.32
CA ALA A 93 27.81 14.21 -4.77
C ALA A 93 28.54 12.89 -4.56
N VAL A 94 29.87 12.98 -4.63
CA VAL A 94 30.77 11.92 -4.15
C VAL A 94 31.46 12.45 -2.91
N VAL A 95 31.41 11.69 -1.84
CA VAL A 95 31.91 12.10 -0.50
C VAL A 95 32.89 11.03 -0.02
N TRP A 96 34.00 11.48 0.55
CA TRP A 96 35.04 10.61 1.05
C TRP A 96 35.62 11.07 2.38
N ASP A 97 35.61 10.21 3.36
CA ASP A 97 36.35 10.36 4.61
C ASP A 97 37.67 9.58 4.50
N ALA A 98 38.75 10.30 4.22
CA ALA A 98 40.10 9.77 4.03
C ALA A 98 40.85 9.59 5.35
N LYS A 99 40.16 9.59 6.48
CA LYS A 99 40.74 9.44 7.82
C LYS A 99 41.68 8.24 7.88
N GLY A 100 42.90 8.50 8.29
CA GLY A 100 43.96 7.50 8.46
C GLY A 100 44.95 7.42 7.28
N LEU A 101 44.71 8.17 6.19
CA LEU A 101 45.66 8.33 5.09
C LEU A 101 46.54 9.57 5.27
N PRO A 102 47.81 9.52 4.81
CA PRO A 102 48.62 10.72 4.67
C PRO A 102 47.93 11.71 3.71
N PRO A 103 47.93 13.03 4.00
CA PRO A 103 47.25 14.01 3.14
C PRO A 103 47.68 13.98 1.67
N ALA A 104 48.96 13.77 1.39
CA ALA A 104 49.47 13.71 0.01
C ALA A 104 48.90 12.49 -0.77
N ASP A 105 48.75 11.33 -0.12
CA ASP A 105 48.20 10.13 -0.72
C ASP A 105 46.70 10.28 -0.92
N ALA A 106 46.00 10.91 0.07
CA ALA A 106 44.59 11.21 -0.04
C ALA A 106 44.29 12.19 -1.17
N ASP A 107 45.06 13.27 -1.32
CA ASP A 107 44.89 14.23 -2.40
C ASP A 107 45.14 13.59 -3.77
N ALA A 108 46.14 12.75 -3.90
CA ALA A 108 46.42 12.02 -5.14
C ALA A 108 45.29 11.06 -5.48
N ALA A 109 44.79 10.29 -4.52
CA ALA A 109 43.67 9.36 -4.74
C ALA A 109 42.39 10.11 -5.08
N TRP A 110 42.10 11.23 -4.41
CA TRP A 110 40.97 12.09 -4.70
C TRP A 110 41.02 12.66 -6.13
N LYS A 111 42.17 13.18 -6.56
CA LYS A 111 42.37 13.72 -7.92
C LYS A 111 42.12 12.64 -8.97
N ASN A 112 42.67 11.44 -8.79
CA ASN A 112 42.44 10.32 -9.69
C ASN A 112 40.96 9.93 -9.76
N LEU A 113 40.24 9.98 -8.61
CA LEU A 113 38.81 9.74 -8.58
C LEU A 113 38.04 10.80 -9.37
N LEU A 114 38.35 12.09 -9.19
CA LEU A 114 37.68 13.15 -9.93
C LEU A 114 37.93 13.05 -11.46
N GLU A 115 39.12 12.62 -11.85
CA GLU A 115 39.45 12.37 -13.27
C GLU A 115 38.63 11.19 -13.82
N ALA A 116 38.51 10.09 -13.07
CA ALA A 116 37.70 8.94 -13.47
C ALA A 116 36.21 9.32 -13.64
N ILE A 117 35.67 10.06 -12.68
CA ILE A 117 34.25 10.51 -12.71
C ILE A 117 34.02 11.47 -13.89
N ARG A 118 34.96 12.37 -14.21
CA ARG A 118 34.83 13.25 -15.36
C ARG A 118 34.84 12.49 -16.69
N ALA A 119 35.47 11.34 -16.75
CA ALA A 119 35.51 10.49 -17.94
C ALA A 119 34.23 9.66 -18.14
N ASP A 120 33.34 9.60 -17.15
CA ASP A 120 32.04 8.88 -17.25
C ASP A 120 31.11 9.62 -18.21
N PRO A 121 30.59 8.96 -19.27
CA PRO A 121 29.69 9.58 -20.24
C PRO A 121 28.38 10.09 -19.68
N GLY A 122 28.00 9.62 -18.47
CA GLY A 122 26.83 10.10 -17.72
C GLY A 122 27.05 11.39 -16.93
N VAL A 123 28.26 11.99 -17.00
CA VAL A 123 28.65 13.17 -16.25
C VAL A 123 28.93 14.34 -17.18
N ASN A 124 28.28 15.48 -16.92
CA ASN A 124 28.51 16.71 -17.65
C ASN A 124 29.67 17.53 -17.05
N ASP A 125 29.76 17.60 -15.73
CA ASP A 125 30.80 18.34 -14.99
C ASP A 125 30.95 17.79 -13.56
N VAL A 126 32.17 18.00 -13.01
CA VAL A 126 32.51 17.65 -11.63
C VAL A 126 33.19 18.84 -10.97
N THR A 127 32.58 19.35 -9.94
CA THR A 127 33.07 20.46 -9.14
C THR A 127 33.57 19.99 -7.78
N ASP A 128 34.83 20.18 -7.50
CA ASP A 128 35.46 19.90 -6.21
C ASP A 128 34.92 20.85 -5.14
N GLY A 129 34.39 20.31 -4.04
CA GLY A 129 33.78 21.06 -2.97
C GLY A 129 34.72 22.03 -2.28
N ASN A 130 36.00 21.69 -2.16
CA ASN A 130 37.03 22.59 -1.60
C ASN A 130 37.12 23.92 -2.34
N ARG A 131 36.69 23.94 -3.60
CA ARG A 131 36.67 25.16 -4.43
C ARG A 131 35.38 25.95 -4.33
N MET A 132 34.31 25.34 -3.75
CA MET A 132 32.99 25.98 -3.58
C MET A 132 32.79 26.61 -2.19
N VAL A 133 33.45 26.08 -1.16
CA VAL A 133 33.26 26.45 0.23
C VAL A 133 34.56 27.03 0.79
N GLU A 134 34.54 28.27 1.26
CA GLU A 134 35.72 28.99 1.73
C GLU A 134 36.34 28.37 2.99
N ASN A 135 35.53 27.87 3.91
CA ASN A 135 35.96 27.25 5.16
C ASN A 135 35.71 25.77 5.08
N TRP A 136 36.59 25.04 4.39
CA TRP A 136 36.47 23.60 4.31
C TRP A 136 36.63 22.95 5.69
N PRO A 137 35.73 22.06 6.10
CA PRO A 137 35.65 21.67 7.52
C PRO A 137 36.85 20.84 8.02
N ARG A 138 37.44 20.03 7.14
CA ARG A 138 38.51 19.09 7.50
C ARG A 138 39.46 18.84 6.33
N THR A 139 40.75 18.67 6.59
CA THR A 139 41.78 18.39 5.57
C THR A 139 41.77 16.93 5.12
N ASP A 140 41.17 16.02 5.85
CA ASP A 140 41.07 14.59 5.57
C ASP A 140 39.66 14.18 5.11
N TRP A 141 38.83 15.15 4.74
CA TRP A 141 37.46 14.93 4.23
C TRP A 141 37.28 15.65 2.92
N TYR A 142 36.70 14.93 1.93
CA TYR A 142 36.54 15.39 0.56
C TYR A 142 35.10 15.23 0.12
N ALA A 143 34.61 16.16 -0.70
CA ALA A 143 33.33 16.06 -1.39
C ALA A 143 33.44 16.74 -2.76
N ALA A 144 32.82 16.16 -3.76
CA ALA A 144 32.64 16.75 -5.07
C ALA A 144 31.18 16.70 -5.48
N PHE A 145 30.70 17.78 -6.10
CA PHE A 145 29.36 17.87 -6.68
C PHE A 145 29.42 17.51 -8.16
N VAL A 146 28.53 16.59 -8.55
CA VAL A 146 28.52 16.00 -9.89
C VAL A 146 27.28 16.47 -10.65
N ALA A 147 27.48 17.12 -11.80
CA ALA A 147 26.42 17.45 -12.72
C ALA A 147 26.15 16.25 -13.63
N VAL A 148 25.10 15.51 -13.40
CA VAL A 148 24.74 14.31 -14.18
C VAL A 148 24.06 14.69 -15.49
N SER A 149 24.31 13.92 -16.55
CA SER A 149 23.68 14.10 -17.86
C SER A 149 22.28 13.50 -17.86
N ALA A 150 21.30 14.27 -17.43
CA ALA A 150 19.92 13.82 -17.30
C ALA A 150 18.92 14.95 -17.52
N SER A 151 17.72 14.60 -18.01
CA SER A 151 16.57 15.49 -18.12
C SER A 151 15.46 15.16 -17.13
N THR A 152 15.53 13.96 -16.55
CA THR A 152 14.56 13.47 -15.56
C THR A 152 15.30 12.79 -14.40
N TYR A 153 14.61 12.69 -13.23
CA TYR A 153 15.14 11.93 -12.08
C TYR A 153 15.46 10.47 -12.44
N GLY A 154 14.60 9.82 -13.22
CA GLY A 154 14.82 8.44 -13.62
C GLY A 154 16.01 8.23 -14.57
N GLU A 155 16.41 9.26 -15.33
CA GLU A 155 17.66 9.23 -16.09
C GLU A 155 18.87 9.47 -15.19
N ALA A 156 18.76 10.41 -14.25
CA ALA A 156 19.80 10.68 -13.26
C ALA A 156 20.10 9.46 -12.37
N GLU A 157 19.06 8.71 -11.95
CA GLU A 157 19.23 7.45 -11.20
C GLU A 157 20.05 6.40 -11.97
N LYS A 158 19.94 6.36 -13.32
CA LYS A 158 20.70 5.41 -14.15
C LYS A 158 22.20 5.72 -14.25
N VAL A 159 22.61 6.95 -13.95
CA VAL A 159 24.01 7.35 -13.93
C VAL A 159 24.70 6.86 -12.66
N VAL A 160 23.98 6.78 -11.53
CA VAL A 160 24.55 6.43 -10.22
C VAL A 160 25.33 5.10 -10.20
N PRO A 161 24.83 4.00 -10.82
CA PRO A 161 25.59 2.76 -10.89
C PRO A 161 26.95 2.90 -11.62
N GLY A 162 27.02 3.73 -12.65
CA GLY A 162 28.28 4.07 -13.35
C GLY A 162 29.27 4.75 -12.40
N LEU A 163 28.82 5.79 -11.69
CA LEU A 163 29.64 6.49 -10.70
C LEU A 163 30.15 5.56 -9.59
N ARG A 164 29.30 4.65 -9.09
CA ARG A 164 29.72 3.64 -8.10
C ARG A 164 30.72 2.64 -8.67
N ALA A 165 30.56 2.28 -9.95
CA ALA A 165 31.52 1.39 -10.62
C ALA A 165 32.89 2.08 -10.79
N ASP A 166 32.93 3.37 -11.08
CA ASP A 166 34.18 4.14 -11.18
C ASP A 166 34.89 4.26 -9.83
N VAL A 167 34.13 4.53 -8.75
CA VAL A 167 34.65 4.46 -7.38
C VAL A 167 35.23 3.08 -7.07
N ALA A 168 34.55 2.01 -7.50
CA ALA A 168 34.97 0.62 -7.21
C ALA A 168 36.21 0.17 -7.98
N LYS A 169 36.54 0.82 -9.10
CA LYS A 169 37.76 0.53 -9.89
C LYS A 169 39.04 1.03 -9.21
N LEU A 170 38.91 1.99 -8.32
CA LEU A 170 40.04 2.60 -7.61
C LEU A 170 40.29 1.91 -6.27
N SER A 171 41.56 1.92 -5.84
CA SER A 171 41.96 1.38 -4.54
C SER A 171 42.14 2.52 -3.54
N PHE A 172 41.56 2.35 -2.35
CA PHE A 172 41.67 3.30 -1.23
C PHE A 172 42.29 2.58 0.00
N PRO A 173 43.56 2.18 -0.05
CA PRO A 173 44.19 1.37 1.00
C PRO A 173 44.23 2.13 2.32
N GLY A 174 43.68 1.51 3.37
CA GLY A 174 43.67 2.10 4.72
C GLY A 174 42.55 3.11 5.02
N ALA A 175 41.70 3.43 4.05
CA ALA A 175 40.53 4.27 4.23
C ALA A 175 39.24 3.61 3.74
N GLN A 176 38.11 4.15 4.15
CA GLN A 176 36.80 3.75 3.60
C GLN A 176 36.69 4.18 2.14
N LYS A 177 35.90 3.45 1.36
CA LYS A 177 35.61 3.83 -0.02
C LYS A 177 34.74 5.08 -0.04
N PRO A 178 34.94 5.98 -1.03
CA PRO A 178 34.04 7.09 -1.28
C PRO A 178 32.59 6.66 -1.49
N TRP A 179 31.65 7.44 -1.01
CA TRP A 179 30.22 7.22 -1.15
C TRP A 179 29.64 8.12 -2.27
N VAL A 180 28.72 7.57 -3.05
CA VAL A 180 27.92 8.33 -4.02
C VAL A 180 26.56 8.64 -3.38
N THR A 181 26.25 9.92 -3.23
CA THR A 181 25.03 10.40 -2.54
C THR A 181 24.33 11.50 -3.32
N GLY A 182 23.21 12.00 -2.80
CA GLY A 182 22.37 13.01 -3.42
C GLY A 182 21.01 12.46 -3.85
N GLY A 183 20.13 13.33 -4.34
CA GLY A 183 18.77 12.98 -4.69
C GLY A 183 18.67 11.69 -5.54
N PRO A 184 19.32 11.61 -6.70
CA PRO A 184 19.28 10.43 -7.56
C PRO A 184 19.77 9.14 -6.87
N ALA A 185 20.84 9.22 -6.08
CA ALA A 185 21.39 8.08 -5.38
C ALA A 185 20.49 7.60 -4.25
N LEU A 186 19.89 8.54 -3.48
CA LEU A 186 18.94 8.23 -2.42
C LEU A 186 17.68 7.54 -2.97
N PHE A 187 17.12 8.02 -4.10
CA PHE A 187 15.97 7.38 -4.74
C PHE A 187 16.30 6.02 -5.34
N LEU A 188 17.48 5.85 -5.93
CA LEU A 188 17.93 4.53 -6.41
C LEU A 188 18.02 3.53 -5.26
N ASP A 189 18.64 3.89 -4.15
CA ASP A 189 18.77 3.01 -2.98
C ASP A 189 17.42 2.73 -2.33
N LEU A 190 16.50 3.69 -2.31
CA LEU A 190 15.13 3.49 -1.86
C LEU A 190 14.38 2.48 -2.74
N ASN A 191 14.52 2.57 -4.08
CA ASN A 191 13.93 1.63 -5.02
C ASN A 191 14.51 0.21 -4.85
N LEU A 192 15.82 0.10 -4.66
CA LEU A 192 16.50 -1.18 -4.41
C LEU A 192 16.06 -1.78 -3.07
N ALA A 193 16.03 -0.98 -2.00
CA ALA A 193 15.57 -1.41 -0.68
C ALA A 193 14.09 -1.82 -0.70
N SER A 194 13.25 -1.12 -1.46
CA SER A 194 11.84 -1.48 -1.65
C SER A 194 11.68 -2.83 -2.34
N THR A 195 12.48 -3.10 -3.38
CA THR A 195 12.48 -4.38 -4.09
C THR A 195 12.97 -5.52 -3.19
N GLU A 196 13.98 -5.29 -2.38
CA GLU A 196 14.47 -6.29 -1.41
C GLU A 196 13.46 -6.51 -0.28
N SER A 197 12.79 -5.45 0.21
CA SER A 197 11.70 -5.55 1.19
C SER A 197 10.53 -6.37 0.64
N LEU A 198 10.18 -6.20 -0.64
CA LEU A 198 9.18 -7.02 -1.32
C LEU A 198 9.58 -8.49 -1.31
N ARG A 199 10.82 -8.79 -1.71
CA ARG A 199 11.35 -10.17 -1.73
C ARG A 199 11.35 -10.80 -0.34
N LYS A 200 11.81 -10.08 0.70
CA LYS A 200 11.77 -10.54 2.09
C LYS A 200 10.34 -10.79 2.56
N GLY A 201 9.43 -9.85 2.28
CA GLY A 201 8.01 -9.97 2.60
C GLY A 201 7.39 -11.23 1.98
N GLU A 202 7.61 -11.49 0.69
CA GLU A 202 7.10 -12.67 -0.01
C GLU A 202 7.68 -13.97 0.54
N LEU A 203 8.98 -14.02 0.82
CA LEU A 203 9.66 -15.20 1.39
C LEU A 203 9.12 -15.60 2.77
N ILE A 204 8.64 -14.62 3.55
CA ILE A 204 8.00 -14.88 4.86
C ILE A 204 6.52 -15.15 4.67
N ALA A 205 5.81 -14.31 3.91
CA ALA A 205 4.37 -14.38 3.73
C ALA A 205 3.90 -15.72 3.17
N LEU A 206 4.51 -16.19 2.08
CA LEU A 206 4.05 -17.39 1.37
C LEU A 206 4.14 -18.67 2.22
N PRO A 207 5.29 -19.01 2.88
CA PRO A 207 5.36 -20.19 3.74
C PRO A 207 4.44 -20.09 4.95
N VAL A 208 4.41 -18.95 5.65
CA VAL A 208 3.58 -18.77 6.84
C VAL A 208 2.09 -18.91 6.47
N THR A 209 1.66 -18.27 5.38
CA THR A 209 0.29 -18.39 4.88
C THR A 209 -0.05 -19.82 4.48
N PHE A 210 0.86 -20.51 3.79
CA PHE A 210 0.65 -21.90 3.41
C PHE A 210 0.47 -22.81 4.64
N VAL A 211 1.29 -22.63 5.69
CA VAL A 211 1.16 -23.36 6.95
C VAL A 211 -0.18 -23.08 7.62
N ILE A 212 -0.61 -21.81 7.70
CA ILE A 212 -1.90 -21.45 8.27
C ILE A 212 -3.04 -22.09 7.47
N LEU A 213 -3.00 -22.01 6.12
CA LEU A 213 -3.99 -22.64 5.25
C LEU A 213 -4.02 -24.15 5.39
N LEU A 214 -2.84 -24.78 5.61
CA LEU A 214 -2.73 -26.22 5.84
C LEU A 214 -3.43 -26.62 7.15
N LEU A 215 -3.27 -25.84 8.21
CA LEU A 215 -3.94 -26.04 9.49
C LEU A 215 -5.46 -25.84 9.38
N VAL A 216 -5.90 -24.84 8.62
CA VAL A 216 -7.33 -24.52 8.41
C VAL A 216 -8.01 -25.57 7.54
N PHE A 217 -7.43 -25.89 6.39
CA PHE A 217 -8.05 -26.81 5.44
C PHE A 217 -7.70 -28.28 5.68
N ARG A 218 -6.65 -28.55 6.44
CA ARG A 218 -6.19 -29.93 6.74
C ARG A 218 -5.95 -30.78 5.47
N SER A 219 -5.62 -30.11 4.36
CA SER A 219 -5.36 -30.73 3.06
C SER A 219 -4.34 -29.91 2.31
N VAL A 220 -3.33 -30.55 1.77
CA VAL A 220 -2.23 -29.90 1.02
C VAL A 220 -2.78 -29.23 -0.24
N VAL A 221 -3.61 -29.95 -1.00
CA VAL A 221 -4.15 -29.43 -2.27
C VAL A 221 -5.08 -28.24 -2.02
N ALA A 222 -5.95 -28.32 -1.01
CA ALA A 222 -6.85 -27.23 -0.67
C ALA A 222 -6.11 -25.99 -0.11
N ALA A 223 -4.97 -26.19 0.56
CA ALA A 223 -4.12 -25.10 1.04
C ALA A 223 -3.32 -24.42 -0.09
N LEU A 224 -2.89 -25.19 -1.10
CA LEU A 224 -2.07 -24.69 -2.21
C LEU A 224 -2.90 -23.84 -3.21
N LEU A 225 -4.17 -24.20 -3.44
CA LEU A 225 -5.02 -23.52 -4.42
C LEU A 225 -5.18 -22.00 -4.18
N PRO A 226 -5.49 -21.53 -2.97
CA PRO A 226 -5.57 -20.09 -2.69
C PRO A 226 -4.25 -19.35 -2.98
N VAL A 227 -3.11 -19.94 -2.61
CA VAL A 227 -1.79 -19.34 -2.84
C VAL A 227 -1.53 -19.18 -4.34
N ILE A 228 -1.78 -20.23 -5.14
CA ILE A 228 -1.62 -20.19 -6.62
C ILE A 228 -2.52 -19.11 -7.23
N VAL A 229 -3.80 -19.06 -6.84
CA VAL A 229 -4.77 -18.10 -7.38
C VAL A 229 -4.37 -16.66 -7.05
N ALA A 230 -3.95 -16.40 -5.81
CA ALA A 230 -3.52 -15.08 -5.37
C ALA A 230 -2.24 -14.62 -6.08
N THR A 231 -1.20 -15.47 -6.12
CA THR A 231 0.07 -15.18 -6.80
C THR A 231 -0.16 -14.93 -8.29
N LEU A 232 -1.03 -15.70 -8.94
CA LEU A 232 -1.37 -15.49 -10.34
C LEU A 232 -2.06 -14.13 -10.57
N GLY A 233 -2.95 -13.72 -9.67
CA GLY A 233 -3.57 -12.40 -9.70
C GLY A 233 -2.55 -11.27 -9.57
N VAL A 234 -1.56 -11.40 -8.67
CA VAL A 234 -0.45 -10.45 -8.51
C VAL A 234 0.37 -10.37 -9.80
N VAL A 235 0.83 -11.51 -10.35
CA VAL A 235 1.63 -11.55 -11.58
C VAL A 235 0.90 -10.91 -12.75
N CYS A 236 -0.39 -11.22 -12.92
CA CYS A 236 -1.20 -10.61 -13.98
C CYS A 236 -1.32 -9.09 -13.80
N THR A 237 -1.43 -8.61 -12.56
CA THR A 237 -1.50 -7.18 -12.26
C THR A 237 -0.20 -6.47 -12.57
N LEU A 238 0.94 -7.00 -12.10
CA LEU A 238 2.26 -6.39 -12.37
C LEU A 238 2.58 -6.39 -13.86
N GLY A 239 2.24 -7.46 -14.58
CA GLY A 239 2.37 -7.53 -16.03
C GLY A 239 1.49 -6.51 -16.77
N ALA A 240 0.23 -6.34 -16.34
CA ALA A 240 -0.66 -5.33 -16.90
C ALA A 240 -0.16 -3.90 -16.61
N LEU A 241 0.33 -3.63 -15.42
CA LEU A 241 0.92 -2.34 -15.07
C LEU A 241 2.18 -2.04 -15.88
N CYS A 242 3.02 -3.04 -16.15
CA CYS A 242 4.18 -2.90 -17.03
C CYS A 242 3.74 -2.48 -18.45
N PHE A 243 2.66 -3.05 -18.95
CA PHE A 243 2.08 -2.66 -20.23
C PHE A 243 1.65 -1.18 -20.23
N PHE A 244 0.93 -0.71 -19.20
CA PHE A 244 0.51 0.70 -19.08
C PHE A 244 1.67 1.67 -18.83
N ALA A 245 2.75 1.22 -18.20
CA ALA A 245 3.95 2.02 -17.96
C ALA A 245 4.86 2.14 -19.19
N THR A 246 4.58 1.38 -20.27
CA THR A 246 5.41 1.38 -21.48
C THR A 246 4.84 2.35 -22.53
N PRO A 247 5.66 3.27 -23.09
CA PRO A 247 5.23 4.10 -24.21
C PRO A 247 4.89 3.24 -25.42
N HIS A 248 3.67 3.33 -25.92
CA HIS A 248 3.26 2.68 -27.17
C HIS A 248 2.90 3.77 -28.18
N ALA A 249 3.39 3.68 -29.38
CA ALA A 249 3.21 4.70 -30.43
C ALA A 249 1.74 5.03 -30.75
N HIS A 250 0.82 4.12 -30.45
CA HIS A 250 -0.63 4.26 -30.71
C HIS A 250 -1.50 4.02 -29.46
N SER A 251 -0.92 4.13 -28.26
CA SER A 251 -1.70 3.97 -27.02
C SER A 251 -2.64 5.16 -26.82
N PRO A 252 -3.94 4.95 -26.67
CA PRO A 252 -4.87 6.02 -26.28
C PRO A 252 -4.71 6.43 -24.80
N PHE A 253 -3.93 5.67 -24.03
CA PHE A 253 -3.68 5.93 -22.61
C PHE A 253 -2.34 6.66 -22.45
N PRO A 254 -2.29 7.72 -21.63
CA PRO A 254 -1.02 8.35 -21.27
C PRO A 254 -0.10 7.35 -20.56
N VAL A 255 1.20 7.49 -20.77
CA VAL A 255 2.19 6.68 -20.04
C VAL A 255 2.07 6.99 -18.55
N MET A 256 1.79 5.95 -17.75
CA MET A 256 1.61 6.08 -16.32
C MET A 256 2.95 5.92 -15.61
N GLY A 257 3.35 6.92 -14.83
CA GLY A 257 4.49 6.81 -13.93
C GLY A 257 4.16 5.85 -12.78
N VAL A 258 4.88 4.74 -12.68
CA VAL A 258 4.66 3.75 -11.62
C VAL A 258 5.71 3.90 -10.53
N THR A 259 5.26 3.99 -9.28
CA THR A 259 6.11 4.23 -8.13
C THR A 259 6.53 2.93 -7.44
N PHE A 260 7.60 2.98 -6.64
CA PHE A 260 8.11 1.83 -5.87
C PHE A 260 7.12 1.26 -4.84
N PHE A 261 6.11 2.01 -4.44
CA PHE A 261 5.04 1.53 -3.56
C PHE A 261 4.12 0.51 -4.23
N VAL A 262 3.90 0.64 -5.54
CA VAL A 262 2.90 -0.15 -6.26
C VAL A 262 3.17 -1.66 -6.21
N PRO A 263 4.40 -2.17 -6.47
CA PRO A 263 4.67 -3.59 -6.37
C PRO A 263 4.38 -4.17 -4.98
N ASN A 264 4.82 -3.46 -3.94
CA ASN A 264 4.61 -3.86 -2.55
C ASN A 264 3.12 -3.89 -2.19
N LEU A 265 2.37 -2.84 -2.54
CA LEU A 265 0.93 -2.76 -2.31
C LEU A 265 0.18 -3.85 -3.09
N VAL A 266 0.47 -4.01 -4.37
CA VAL A 266 -0.15 -5.04 -5.24
C VAL A 266 0.08 -6.43 -4.69
N THR A 267 1.30 -6.76 -4.27
CA THR A 267 1.62 -8.06 -3.69
C THR A 267 0.92 -8.24 -2.34
N MET A 268 1.00 -7.26 -1.46
CA MET A 268 0.42 -7.32 -0.13
C MET A 268 -1.12 -7.45 -0.17
N ILE A 269 -1.79 -6.60 -0.94
CA ILE A 269 -3.26 -6.65 -1.11
C ILE A 269 -3.65 -7.90 -1.92
N GLY A 270 -2.92 -8.22 -2.98
CA GLY A 270 -3.20 -9.36 -3.84
C GLY A 270 -3.11 -10.70 -3.13
N LEU A 271 -2.08 -10.91 -2.30
CA LEU A 271 -1.97 -12.09 -1.47
C LEU A 271 -3.04 -12.10 -0.37
N GLY A 272 -3.19 -10.99 0.39
CA GLY A 272 -4.15 -10.91 1.49
C GLY A 272 -5.58 -11.17 1.03
N VAL A 273 -6.07 -10.36 0.09
CA VAL A 273 -7.46 -10.44 -0.43
C VAL A 273 -7.68 -11.69 -1.27
N GLY A 274 -6.66 -12.10 -2.04
CA GLY A 274 -6.77 -13.25 -2.93
C GLY A 274 -6.96 -14.57 -2.19
N ILE A 275 -6.17 -14.75 -1.17
CA ILE A 275 -6.27 -15.94 -0.31
C ILE A 275 -7.61 -15.93 0.43
N ASP A 276 -8.05 -14.78 0.89
CA ASP A 276 -9.30 -14.63 1.60
C ASP A 276 -10.53 -14.95 0.73
N TYR A 277 -10.61 -14.41 -0.49
CA TYR A 277 -11.69 -14.73 -1.43
C TYR A 277 -11.74 -16.24 -1.74
N CYS A 278 -10.56 -16.84 -1.92
CA CYS A 278 -10.46 -18.28 -2.12
C CYS A 278 -10.92 -19.06 -0.89
N LEU A 279 -10.57 -18.60 0.31
CA LEU A 279 -10.95 -19.22 1.58
C LEU A 279 -12.47 -19.21 1.75
N ILE A 280 -13.12 -18.07 1.54
CA ILE A 280 -14.59 -17.94 1.61
C ILE A 280 -15.26 -18.89 0.60
N TYR A 281 -14.77 -18.93 -0.63
CA TYR A 281 -15.31 -19.77 -1.69
C TYR A 281 -15.13 -21.27 -1.37
N LEU A 282 -13.93 -21.67 -0.97
CA LEU A 282 -13.58 -23.07 -0.69
C LEU A 282 -14.27 -23.60 0.59
N ALA A 283 -14.37 -22.77 1.62
CA ALA A 283 -15.09 -23.12 2.85
C ALA A 283 -16.58 -23.36 2.58
N ARG A 284 -17.22 -22.51 1.76
CA ARG A 284 -18.61 -22.71 1.35
C ARG A 284 -18.78 -23.97 0.50
N TYR A 285 -17.89 -24.20 -0.48
CA TYR A 285 -17.92 -25.43 -1.29
C TYR A 285 -17.82 -26.70 -0.43
N ARG A 286 -16.89 -26.74 0.53
CA ARG A 286 -16.73 -27.89 1.46
C ARG A 286 -17.96 -28.12 2.31
N ARG A 287 -18.60 -27.05 2.78
CA ARG A 287 -19.86 -27.14 3.54
C ARG A 287 -20.98 -27.75 2.69
N GLU A 288 -21.13 -27.33 1.44
CA GLU A 288 -22.15 -27.88 0.55
C GLU A 288 -21.85 -29.36 0.20
N ARG A 289 -20.57 -29.73 0.09
CA ARG A 289 -20.16 -31.13 -0.10
C ARG A 289 -20.46 -31.99 1.15
N ALA A 290 -20.30 -31.43 2.34
CA ALA A 290 -20.65 -32.11 3.60
C ALA A 290 -22.18 -32.40 3.71
N ASN A 291 -23.00 -31.61 3.02
CA ASN A 291 -24.45 -31.84 2.89
C ASN A 291 -24.81 -32.88 1.79
N HIS A 292 -23.88 -33.75 1.40
CA HIS A 292 -24.03 -34.83 0.43
C HIS A 292 -24.38 -34.39 -1.02
N LEU A 293 -24.24 -33.10 -1.35
CA LEU A 293 -24.42 -32.61 -2.72
C LEU A 293 -23.30 -33.10 -3.64
N THR A 294 -23.61 -33.32 -4.92
CA THR A 294 -22.58 -33.64 -5.92
C THR A 294 -21.62 -32.45 -6.12
N THR A 295 -20.43 -32.72 -6.67
CA THR A 295 -19.45 -31.66 -6.99
C THR A 295 -20.05 -30.54 -7.85
N GLN A 296 -20.91 -30.88 -8.79
CA GLN A 296 -21.55 -29.90 -9.70
C GLN A 296 -22.60 -29.06 -8.98
N GLU A 297 -23.43 -29.65 -8.16
CA GLU A 297 -24.46 -28.94 -7.36
C GLU A 297 -23.80 -28.04 -6.32
N ALA A 298 -22.81 -28.56 -5.60
CA ALA A 298 -22.03 -27.78 -4.62
C ALA A 298 -21.36 -26.56 -5.25
N LEU A 299 -20.72 -26.70 -6.43
CA LEU A 299 -20.10 -25.58 -7.15
C LEU A 299 -21.12 -24.55 -7.62
N GLN A 300 -22.30 -25.00 -8.11
CA GLN A 300 -23.35 -24.09 -8.56
C GLN A 300 -23.92 -23.27 -7.40
N LEU A 301 -24.17 -23.93 -6.25
CA LEU A 301 -24.69 -23.26 -5.07
C LEU A 301 -23.64 -22.30 -4.47
N THR A 302 -22.38 -22.72 -4.41
CA THR A 302 -21.27 -21.89 -3.96
C THR A 302 -21.12 -20.64 -4.84
N ARG A 303 -21.21 -20.77 -6.17
CA ARG A 303 -21.17 -19.63 -7.08
C ARG A 303 -22.31 -18.65 -6.86
N LYS A 304 -23.53 -19.14 -6.60
CA LYS A 304 -24.71 -18.29 -6.35
C LYS A 304 -24.67 -17.58 -4.99
N THR A 305 -23.96 -18.12 -4.02
CA THR A 305 -23.83 -17.59 -2.64
C THR A 305 -22.48 -16.91 -2.46
N ALA A 306 -21.41 -17.64 -2.15
CA ALA A 306 -20.07 -17.10 -1.91
C ALA A 306 -19.52 -16.32 -3.12
N GLY A 307 -19.84 -16.74 -4.37
CA GLY A 307 -19.42 -16.00 -5.55
C GLY A 307 -20.02 -14.59 -5.64
N LYS A 308 -21.28 -14.39 -5.20
CA LYS A 308 -21.87 -13.05 -5.11
C LYS A 308 -21.22 -12.21 -4.01
N THR A 309 -20.88 -12.83 -2.88
CA THR A 309 -20.20 -12.15 -1.79
C THR A 309 -18.82 -11.70 -2.24
N VAL A 310 -18.02 -12.56 -2.87
CA VAL A 310 -16.69 -12.19 -3.42
C VAL A 310 -16.80 -11.03 -4.42
N LEU A 311 -17.81 -11.03 -5.29
CA LEU A 311 -18.01 -9.94 -6.24
C LEU A 311 -18.37 -8.62 -5.53
N ALA A 312 -19.27 -8.67 -4.54
CA ALA A 312 -19.65 -7.51 -3.74
C ALA A 312 -18.46 -6.91 -3.01
N SER A 313 -17.68 -7.77 -2.38
CA SER A 313 -16.43 -7.49 -1.69
C SER A 313 -15.42 -6.82 -2.62
N ALA A 314 -15.15 -7.41 -3.78
CA ALA A 314 -14.24 -6.84 -4.75
C ALA A 314 -14.65 -5.42 -5.19
N VAL A 315 -15.96 -5.18 -5.42
CA VAL A 315 -16.46 -3.84 -5.79
C VAL A 315 -16.26 -2.84 -4.65
N LEU A 316 -16.47 -3.25 -3.39
CA LEU A 316 -16.25 -2.39 -2.23
C LEU A 316 -14.76 -2.01 -2.09
N VAL A 317 -13.84 -2.98 -2.19
CA VAL A 317 -12.39 -2.72 -2.12
C VAL A 317 -11.95 -1.82 -3.28
N MET A 318 -12.39 -2.12 -4.52
CA MET A 318 -12.07 -1.29 -5.68
C MET A 318 -12.61 0.14 -5.52
N SER A 319 -13.77 0.33 -4.90
CA SER A 319 -14.31 1.68 -4.66
C SER A 319 -13.43 2.50 -3.71
N GLY A 320 -12.80 1.87 -2.72
CA GLY A 320 -11.81 2.52 -1.86
C GLY A 320 -10.58 3.00 -2.64
N PHE A 321 -10.00 2.14 -3.49
CA PHE A 321 -8.87 2.53 -4.34
C PHE A 321 -9.26 3.58 -5.40
N LEU A 322 -10.48 3.54 -5.93
CA LEU A 322 -10.98 4.51 -6.89
C LEU A 322 -10.95 5.94 -6.34
N THR A 323 -11.18 6.13 -5.04
CA THR A 323 -11.18 7.45 -4.42
C THR A 323 -9.80 8.11 -4.36
N LEU A 324 -8.72 7.34 -4.49
CA LEU A 324 -7.36 7.89 -4.62
C LEU A 324 -7.17 8.74 -5.88
N LEU A 325 -8.00 8.53 -6.92
CA LEU A 325 -7.95 9.34 -8.15
C LEU A 325 -8.37 10.81 -7.93
N PHE A 326 -8.97 11.15 -6.78
CA PHE A 326 -9.25 12.54 -6.42
C PHE A 326 -8.00 13.32 -6.00
N ILE A 327 -6.87 12.63 -5.75
CA ILE A 327 -5.59 13.27 -5.51
C ILE A 327 -4.90 13.44 -6.87
N PRO A 328 -4.69 14.67 -7.36
CA PRO A 328 -4.17 14.93 -8.71
C PRO A 328 -2.64 14.75 -8.79
N LEU A 329 -2.16 13.57 -8.38
CA LEU A 329 -0.76 13.17 -8.44
C LEU A 329 -0.65 11.82 -9.15
N ASP A 330 0.24 11.72 -10.14
CA ASP A 330 0.46 10.48 -10.92
C ASP A 330 0.83 9.31 -10.01
N PHE A 331 1.50 9.59 -8.90
CA PHE A 331 1.79 8.66 -7.83
C PHE A 331 0.54 7.94 -7.32
N PHE A 332 -0.51 8.68 -6.91
CA PHE A 332 -1.75 8.10 -6.41
C PHE A 332 -2.57 7.44 -7.51
N THR A 333 -2.48 7.94 -8.74
CA THR A 333 -3.11 7.31 -9.89
C THR A 333 -2.55 5.89 -10.10
N SER A 334 -1.22 5.72 -10.00
CA SER A 334 -0.58 4.40 -10.16
C SER A 334 -0.98 3.43 -9.05
N ILE A 335 -1.11 3.90 -7.82
CA ILE A 335 -1.57 3.11 -6.66
C ILE A 335 -3.05 2.73 -6.82
N ALA A 336 -3.90 3.67 -7.22
CA ALA A 336 -5.32 3.42 -7.45
C ALA A 336 -5.55 2.35 -8.51
N VAL A 337 -4.90 2.50 -9.67
CA VAL A 337 -4.99 1.54 -10.78
C VAL A 337 -4.41 0.18 -10.37
N GLY A 338 -3.26 0.14 -9.73
CA GLY A 338 -2.65 -1.09 -9.23
C GLY A 338 -3.54 -1.83 -8.23
N GLY A 339 -4.08 -1.10 -7.25
CA GLY A 339 -5.01 -1.65 -6.25
C GLY A 339 -6.32 -2.16 -6.87
N MET A 340 -6.92 -1.42 -7.80
CA MET A 340 -8.11 -1.87 -8.50
C MET A 340 -7.85 -3.10 -9.38
N LEU A 341 -6.75 -3.11 -10.13
CA LEU A 341 -6.41 -4.23 -11.01
C LEU A 341 -6.13 -5.51 -10.23
N VAL A 342 -5.39 -5.44 -9.12
CA VAL A 342 -5.08 -6.65 -8.35
C VAL A 342 -6.35 -7.25 -7.75
N VAL A 343 -7.25 -6.43 -7.21
CA VAL A 343 -8.54 -6.90 -6.69
C VAL A 343 -9.39 -7.51 -7.81
N ALA A 344 -9.43 -6.88 -8.99
CA ALA A 344 -10.17 -7.37 -10.14
C ALA A 344 -9.62 -8.72 -10.65
N PHE A 345 -8.29 -8.86 -10.85
CA PHE A 345 -7.69 -10.10 -11.32
C PHE A 345 -7.86 -11.24 -10.31
N VAL A 346 -7.66 -10.96 -9.03
CA VAL A 346 -7.82 -11.94 -7.96
C VAL A 346 -9.28 -12.40 -7.84
N ALA A 347 -10.25 -11.47 -7.86
CA ALA A 347 -11.67 -11.81 -7.82
C ALA A 347 -12.05 -12.62 -9.06
N LEU A 348 -11.59 -12.23 -10.26
CA LEU A 348 -11.84 -12.96 -11.50
C LEU A 348 -11.24 -14.37 -11.45
N ALA A 349 -10.01 -14.53 -10.95
CA ALA A 349 -9.38 -15.83 -10.78
C ALA A 349 -10.15 -16.71 -9.78
N THR A 350 -10.57 -16.14 -8.65
CA THR A 350 -11.39 -16.85 -7.65
C THR A 350 -12.74 -17.30 -8.22
N LEU A 351 -13.36 -16.51 -9.09
CA LEU A 351 -14.68 -16.83 -9.67
C LEU A 351 -14.61 -17.72 -10.90
N THR A 352 -13.45 -17.85 -11.55
CA THR A 352 -13.29 -18.62 -12.81
C THR A 352 -12.28 -19.75 -12.70
N LEU A 353 -11.07 -19.48 -12.25
CA LEU A 353 -10.00 -20.49 -12.13
C LEU A 353 -10.26 -21.45 -10.97
N LEU A 354 -10.58 -20.92 -9.78
CA LEU A 354 -10.77 -21.76 -8.58
C LEU A 354 -11.89 -22.80 -8.75
N PRO A 355 -13.11 -22.48 -9.23
CA PRO A 355 -14.12 -23.52 -9.47
C PRO A 355 -13.74 -24.49 -10.58
N ALA A 356 -12.97 -24.06 -11.59
CA ALA A 356 -12.48 -24.95 -12.64
C ALA A 356 -11.45 -25.96 -12.08
N THR A 357 -10.53 -25.51 -11.28
CA THR A 357 -9.53 -26.37 -10.62
C THR A 357 -10.19 -27.33 -9.63
N ILE A 358 -11.12 -26.85 -8.79
CA ILE A 358 -11.90 -27.72 -7.87
C ILE A 358 -12.63 -28.82 -8.64
N PHE A 359 -13.26 -28.49 -9.77
CA PHE A 359 -13.98 -29.45 -10.60
C PHE A 359 -13.05 -30.52 -11.21
N LEU A 360 -11.87 -30.10 -11.70
CA LEU A 360 -10.88 -31.01 -12.32
C LEU A 360 -10.17 -31.90 -11.28
N VAL A 361 -9.84 -31.35 -10.13
CA VAL A 361 -9.16 -32.05 -9.02
C VAL A 361 -10.11 -33.05 -8.33
N GLY A 362 -11.40 -32.71 -8.21
CA GLY A 362 -12.44 -33.59 -7.68
C GLY A 362 -12.13 -34.10 -6.25
N SER A 363 -12.10 -35.42 -6.08
CA SER A 363 -11.87 -36.06 -4.77
C SER A 363 -10.44 -35.86 -4.24
N LYS A 364 -9.46 -35.58 -5.11
CA LYS A 364 -8.06 -35.31 -4.71
C LYS A 364 -7.92 -34.00 -3.94
N LEU A 365 -8.98 -33.17 -3.90
CA LEU A 365 -8.99 -31.93 -3.09
C LEU A 365 -8.73 -32.19 -1.60
N GLU A 366 -9.10 -33.37 -1.10
CA GLU A 366 -8.91 -33.79 0.31
C GLU A 366 -7.60 -34.59 0.52
N TRP A 367 -6.70 -34.58 -0.46
CA TRP A 367 -5.43 -35.32 -0.36
C TRP A 367 -4.60 -34.80 0.83
N GLY A 368 -4.09 -35.72 1.65
CA GLY A 368 -3.31 -35.41 2.87
C GLY A 368 -4.16 -35.27 4.14
N SER A 369 -5.49 -35.24 4.06
CA SER A 369 -6.35 -35.07 5.23
C SER A 369 -6.25 -36.20 6.27
N GLY A 370 -5.95 -37.44 5.83
CA GLY A 370 -5.79 -38.58 6.72
C GLY A 370 -4.66 -38.42 7.72
N VAL A 371 -3.56 -37.78 7.35
CA VAL A 371 -2.39 -37.53 8.21
C VAL A 371 -2.61 -36.29 9.10
N LEU A 372 -3.31 -35.25 8.60
CA LEU A 372 -3.46 -33.98 9.30
C LEU A 372 -4.64 -33.95 10.29
N ASN A 373 -5.71 -34.71 10.05
CA ASN A 373 -6.87 -34.77 10.92
C ASN A 373 -6.60 -35.19 12.37
N PRO A 374 -5.75 -36.17 12.66
CA PRO A 374 -5.45 -36.55 14.03
C PRO A 374 -4.68 -35.49 14.81
N LEU A 375 -3.82 -34.71 14.13
CA LEU A 375 -3.05 -33.62 14.73
C LEU A 375 -3.93 -32.42 15.19
N CYS A 376 -5.10 -32.23 14.58
CA CYS A 376 -5.97 -31.09 14.82
C CYS A 376 -7.31 -31.44 15.51
N LYS A 377 -7.41 -32.54 16.26
CA LYS A 377 -8.64 -32.95 16.98
C LYS A 377 -9.08 -32.05 18.14
N MET A 378 -8.39 -30.92 18.38
CA MET A 378 -8.77 -29.99 19.43
C MET A 378 -10.02 -29.18 19.05
N ASN A 379 -11.18 -29.59 19.53
CA ASN A 379 -12.45 -28.86 19.45
C ASN A 379 -12.50 -27.61 20.39
N LEU A 380 -11.34 -27.15 20.88
CA LEU A 380 -11.25 -26.08 21.87
C LEU A 380 -11.80 -24.75 21.32
N GLY A 381 -11.48 -24.45 20.05
CA GLY A 381 -11.92 -23.20 19.41
C GLY A 381 -13.43 -23.12 19.24
N ARG A 382 -14.10 -24.23 18.90
CA ARG A 382 -15.56 -24.24 18.74
C ARG A 382 -16.29 -24.03 20.06
N ARG A 383 -15.86 -24.70 21.13
CA ARG A 383 -16.44 -24.51 22.47
C ARG A 383 -16.24 -23.11 23.01
N PHE A 384 -15.05 -22.52 22.76
CA PHE A 384 -14.79 -21.12 23.12
C PHE A 384 -15.73 -20.17 22.38
N LEU A 385 -15.90 -20.30 21.08
CA LEU A 385 -16.77 -19.45 20.26
C LEU A 385 -18.26 -19.60 20.68
N ASP A 386 -18.72 -20.80 21.04
CA ASP A 386 -20.08 -21.03 21.54
C ASP A 386 -20.35 -20.23 22.82
N HIS A 387 -19.45 -20.34 23.81
CA HIS A 387 -19.57 -19.61 25.08
C HIS A 387 -19.41 -18.10 24.88
N TRP A 388 -18.49 -17.68 23.95
CA TRP A 388 -18.28 -16.28 23.63
C TRP A 388 -19.50 -15.64 22.99
N GLY A 389 -20.13 -16.31 22.02
CA GLY A 389 -21.35 -15.82 21.38
C GLY A 389 -22.50 -15.64 22.38
N GLU A 390 -22.69 -16.60 23.29
CA GLU A 390 -23.68 -16.50 24.36
C GLU A 390 -23.38 -15.34 25.33
N PHE A 391 -22.13 -15.18 25.75
CA PHE A 391 -21.68 -14.10 26.62
C PHE A 391 -21.96 -12.72 26.00
N VAL A 392 -21.59 -12.52 24.71
CA VAL A 392 -21.76 -11.26 24.01
C VAL A 392 -23.24 -10.90 23.83
N VAL A 393 -24.08 -11.88 23.49
CA VAL A 393 -25.52 -11.67 23.33
C VAL A 393 -26.19 -11.36 24.68
N ARG A 394 -25.83 -12.06 25.75
CA ARG A 394 -26.39 -11.82 27.10
C ARG A 394 -25.97 -10.46 27.67
N ARG A 395 -24.74 -10.01 27.43
CA ARG A 395 -24.18 -8.75 27.97
C ARG A 395 -23.95 -7.71 26.88
N SER A 396 -24.82 -7.65 25.89
CA SER A 396 -24.61 -6.83 24.67
C SER A 396 -24.35 -5.34 24.96
N ARG A 397 -25.01 -4.74 25.97
CA ARG A 397 -24.74 -3.32 26.35
C ARG A 397 -23.35 -3.14 26.93
N ALA A 398 -22.92 -4.01 27.83
CA ALA A 398 -21.58 -3.94 28.43
C ALA A 398 -20.48 -4.21 27.39
N CYS A 399 -20.69 -5.18 26.50
CA CYS A 399 -19.76 -5.50 25.40
C CYS A 399 -19.67 -4.36 24.39
N MET A 400 -20.77 -3.71 24.03
CA MET A 400 -20.78 -2.55 23.16
C MET A 400 -19.99 -1.38 23.79
N LEU A 401 -20.30 -1.02 25.03
CA LEU A 401 -19.62 0.08 25.74
C LEU A 401 -18.14 -0.21 25.95
N GLY A 402 -17.78 -1.42 26.37
CA GLY A 402 -16.38 -1.83 26.57
C GLY A 402 -15.58 -1.84 25.27
N GLY A 403 -16.15 -2.35 24.18
CA GLY A 403 -15.50 -2.34 22.87
C GLY A 403 -15.34 -0.94 22.30
N MET A 404 -16.35 -0.08 22.43
CA MET A 404 -16.26 1.33 22.01
C MET A 404 -15.23 2.11 22.84
N LEU A 405 -15.20 1.88 24.17
CA LEU A 405 -14.21 2.49 25.05
C LEU A 405 -12.79 2.05 24.67
N LEU A 406 -12.59 0.76 24.40
CA LEU A 406 -11.29 0.24 23.97
C LEU A 406 -10.82 0.92 22.67
N LEU A 407 -11.68 1.00 21.65
CA LEU A 407 -11.34 1.68 20.40
C LEU A 407 -11.07 3.18 20.63
N ALA A 408 -11.86 3.83 21.47
CA ALA A 408 -11.66 5.24 21.80
C ALA A 408 -10.32 5.49 22.49
N VAL A 409 -9.94 4.65 23.45
CA VAL A 409 -8.64 4.74 24.14
C VAL A 409 -7.47 4.53 23.16
N LEU A 410 -7.57 3.53 22.27
CA LEU A 410 -6.56 3.27 21.24
C LEU A 410 -6.49 4.40 20.19
N ALA A 411 -7.58 5.15 20.02
CA ALA A 411 -7.60 6.30 19.12
C ALA A 411 -7.02 7.60 19.74
N ILE A 412 -6.84 7.69 21.06
CA ILE A 412 -6.29 8.91 21.70
C ILE A 412 -4.94 9.33 21.09
N PRO A 413 -3.95 8.45 20.89
CA PRO A 413 -2.67 8.83 20.32
C PRO A 413 -2.76 9.44 18.92
N PHE A 414 -3.79 9.10 18.13
CA PHE A 414 -4.06 9.72 16.84
C PHE A 414 -4.20 11.24 16.92
N LEU A 415 -4.69 11.81 18.03
CA LEU A 415 -4.79 13.25 18.22
C LEU A 415 -3.41 13.97 18.26
N ARG A 416 -2.32 13.21 18.47
CA ARG A 416 -0.94 13.69 18.48
C ARG A 416 -0.18 13.32 17.22
N LEU A 417 -0.90 12.89 16.19
CA LEU A 417 -0.32 12.49 14.92
C LEU A 417 0.46 13.63 14.29
N ASN A 418 1.74 13.42 14.04
CA ASN A 418 2.58 14.26 13.20
C ASN A 418 2.68 13.64 11.82
N ILE A 419 2.72 14.49 10.81
CA ILE A 419 2.91 14.09 9.43
C ILE A 419 4.39 14.28 9.08
N ALA A 420 5.04 13.21 8.59
CA ALA A 420 6.42 13.22 8.13
C ALA A 420 6.48 12.91 6.63
N SER A 421 7.46 13.49 5.95
CA SER A 421 7.80 13.11 4.57
C SER A 421 8.85 12.00 4.56
N VAL A 422 9.15 11.48 3.37
CA VAL A 422 10.28 10.57 3.15
C VAL A 422 11.58 11.33 3.42
N GLU A 423 12.32 10.94 4.45
CA GLU A 423 13.60 11.52 4.81
C GLU A 423 14.75 10.59 4.40
N ALA A 424 15.96 11.16 4.23
CA ALA A 424 17.15 10.36 3.94
C ALA A 424 17.43 9.29 4.99
N LYS A 425 17.06 9.58 6.27
CA LYS A 425 17.17 8.61 7.38
C LYS A 425 16.22 7.42 7.29
N ASN A 426 15.22 7.46 6.41
CA ASN A 426 14.28 6.36 6.18
C ASN A 426 14.87 5.26 5.27
N ILE A 427 16.02 5.52 4.65
CA ILE A 427 16.78 4.57 3.84
C ILE A 427 17.66 3.72 4.75
N PRO A 428 17.92 2.43 4.44
CA PRO A 428 18.75 1.57 5.27
C PRO A 428 20.11 2.18 5.59
N SER A 429 20.58 2.09 6.84
CA SER A 429 21.81 2.72 7.33
C SER A 429 23.09 2.25 6.64
N HIS A 430 23.05 1.03 6.03
CA HIS A 430 24.15 0.46 5.28
C HIS A 430 24.22 0.93 3.82
N SER A 431 23.21 1.68 3.34
CA SER A 431 23.17 2.18 1.97
C SER A 431 24.26 3.21 1.73
N ASP A 432 24.90 3.11 0.60
CA ASP A 432 25.97 4.00 0.14
C ASP A 432 25.53 5.47 0.14
N SER A 433 24.35 5.74 -0.42
CA SER A 433 23.79 7.08 -0.50
C SER A 433 23.50 7.69 0.87
N ARG A 434 23.02 6.89 1.84
CA ARG A 434 22.74 7.37 3.21
C ARG A 434 24.01 7.67 3.97
N GLN A 435 25.02 6.80 3.90
CA GLN A 435 26.31 7.05 4.56
C GLN A 435 26.98 8.32 4.02
N GLY A 436 26.94 8.49 2.70
CA GLY A 436 27.41 9.72 2.07
C GLY A 436 26.62 10.97 2.48
N TYR A 437 25.30 10.87 2.57
CA TYR A 437 24.44 11.96 3.04
C TYR A 437 24.73 12.33 4.51
N GLU A 438 24.86 11.35 5.39
CA GLU A 438 25.18 11.56 6.81
C GLU A 438 26.57 12.20 6.98
N SER A 439 27.58 11.70 6.26
CA SER A 439 28.92 12.28 6.27
C SER A 439 28.94 13.73 5.78
N LEU A 440 28.22 14.02 4.70
CA LEU A 440 28.10 15.37 4.17
C LEU A 440 27.34 16.29 5.11
N SER A 441 26.23 15.81 5.69
CA SER A 441 25.42 16.57 6.64
C SER A 441 26.18 16.93 7.92
N GLN A 442 27.06 16.03 8.41
CA GLN A 442 27.90 16.29 9.59
C GLN A 442 28.99 17.32 9.33
N ASN A 443 29.55 17.37 8.13
CA ASN A 443 30.69 18.23 7.81
C ASN A 443 30.27 19.56 7.19
N LEU A 444 29.31 19.59 6.28
CA LEU A 444 28.85 20.81 5.60
C LEU A 444 27.45 21.27 6.01
N GLY A 445 26.65 20.40 6.62
CA GLY A 445 25.25 20.64 6.94
C GLY A 445 24.26 20.00 5.95
N ALA A 446 23.08 19.62 6.48
CA ALA A 446 22.09 18.84 5.73
C ALA A 446 21.54 19.54 4.47
N GLY A 447 21.50 20.87 4.47
CA GLY A 447 20.96 21.66 3.36
C GLY A 447 21.75 21.58 2.07
N TRP A 448 23.01 21.15 2.08
CA TRP A 448 23.84 21.09 0.88
C TRP A 448 23.36 20.07 -0.17
N MET A 449 22.80 18.95 0.27
CA MET A 449 22.32 17.92 -0.66
C MET A 449 20.90 18.16 -1.20
N MET A 450 20.14 18.97 -0.48
CA MET A 450 18.75 19.27 -0.83
C MET A 450 18.49 20.77 -0.64
N PRO A 451 19.10 21.65 -1.44
CA PRO A 451 18.86 23.07 -1.33
C PRO A 451 17.44 23.44 -1.76
N ALA A 452 16.83 24.39 -1.09
CA ALA A 452 15.68 25.07 -1.65
C ALA A 452 16.17 26.07 -2.70
N ILE A 453 15.47 26.12 -3.84
CA ILE A 453 15.84 26.93 -5.00
C ILE A 453 14.79 27.99 -5.21
N ILE A 454 15.17 29.28 -5.19
CA ILE A 454 14.29 30.35 -5.65
C ILE A 454 14.69 30.66 -7.10
N LEU A 455 13.80 30.39 -8.03
CA LEU A 455 13.91 30.84 -9.40
C LEU A 455 13.42 32.30 -9.45
N VAL A 456 14.29 33.19 -9.87
CA VAL A 456 13.97 34.60 -10.07
C VAL A 456 13.81 34.84 -11.56
N GLN A 457 12.65 35.36 -11.95
CA GLN A 457 12.36 35.76 -13.31
C GLN A 457 12.30 37.29 -13.37
N HIS A 458 13.30 37.89 -13.96
CA HIS A 458 13.41 39.33 -14.11
C HIS A 458 12.60 39.84 -15.32
N PRO A 459 12.09 41.07 -15.27
CA PRO A 459 11.26 41.60 -16.34
C PRO A 459 12.03 41.85 -17.65
N THR A 460 13.33 42.05 -17.57
CA THR A 460 14.20 42.40 -18.76
C THR A 460 15.53 41.63 -18.68
N ALA A 461 16.17 41.39 -19.82
CA ALA A 461 17.45 40.69 -19.92
C ALA A 461 18.64 41.51 -19.37
N ASP A 462 18.50 42.81 -19.27
CA ASP A 462 19.51 43.75 -18.73
C ASP A 462 19.33 44.03 -17.22
N TRP A 463 18.61 43.13 -16.48
CA TRP A 463 18.30 43.26 -15.08
C TRP A 463 19.53 43.47 -14.16
N MET A 464 20.70 42.96 -14.57
CA MET A 464 21.95 43.15 -13.84
C MET A 464 22.36 44.63 -13.74
N THR A 465 21.97 45.45 -14.70
CA THR A 465 22.29 46.88 -14.76
C THR A 465 21.07 47.75 -14.37
N ASN A 466 19.85 47.23 -14.51
CA ASN A 466 18.60 47.97 -14.33
C ASN A 466 17.92 47.77 -12.97
N GLY A 467 18.69 47.56 -11.93
CA GLY A 467 18.15 47.45 -10.54
C GLY A 467 17.74 46.05 -10.09
N GLY A 468 17.71 45.02 -10.96
CA GLY A 468 17.38 43.65 -10.56
C GLY A 468 18.39 43.05 -9.60
N LEU A 469 19.67 43.38 -9.69
CA LEU A 469 20.69 43.03 -8.69
C LEU A 469 20.34 43.60 -7.29
N THR A 470 19.85 44.82 -7.21
CA THR A 470 19.46 45.44 -5.95
C THR A 470 18.23 44.77 -5.35
N GLU A 471 17.24 44.40 -6.19
CA GLU A 471 16.10 43.64 -5.77
C GLU A 471 16.52 42.25 -5.17
N GLU A 472 17.42 41.55 -5.90
CA GLU A 472 17.96 40.28 -5.42
C GLU A 472 18.76 40.42 -4.13
N GLN A 473 19.62 41.47 -4.02
CA GLN A 473 20.36 41.77 -2.78
C GLN A 473 19.45 42.00 -1.58
N ASN A 474 18.38 42.77 -1.77
CA ASN A 474 17.40 43.04 -0.72
C ASN A 474 16.66 41.78 -0.27
N LEU A 475 16.31 40.92 -1.21
CA LEU A 475 15.72 39.62 -0.89
C LEU A 475 16.69 38.72 -0.13
N VAL A 476 17.94 38.61 -0.61
CA VAL A 476 18.99 37.83 0.04
C VAL A 476 19.25 38.32 1.45
N ALA A 477 19.31 39.64 1.67
CA ALA A 477 19.47 40.22 2.99
C ALA A 477 18.32 39.85 3.94
N LYS A 478 17.07 39.90 3.47
CA LYS A 478 15.90 39.47 4.25
C LYS A 478 15.97 37.99 4.63
N LEU A 479 16.29 37.11 3.69
CA LEU A 479 16.34 35.65 3.89
C LEU A 479 17.55 35.19 4.69
N SER A 480 18.59 36.02 4.78
CA SER A 480 19.81 35.79 5.58
C SER A 480 19.68 36.24 7.02
N ASP A 481 18.59 36.94 7.39
CA ASP A 481 18.38 37.45 8.75
C ASP A 481 18.18 36.28 9.75
N PRO A 482 19.10 36.07 10.70
CA PRO A 482 19.01 34.95 11.63
C PRO A 482 17.89 35.07 12.65
N VAL A 483 17.31 36.27 12.84
CA VAL A 483 16.19 36.49 13.74
C VAL A 483 14.89 36.01 13.11
N ASN A 484 14.65 36.40 11.86
CA ASN A 484 13.44 36.03 11.13
C ASN A 484 13.53 34.63 10.47
N PHE A 485 14.74 34.22 10.07
CA PHE A 485 15.01 32.93 9.43
C PHE A 485 16.09 32.12 10.17
N PRO A 486 15.85 31.68 11.42
CA PRO A 486 16.85 31.00 12.24
C PRO A 486 17.32 29.66 11.65
N ASN A 487 16.53 29.04 10.78
CA ASN A 487 16.87 27.79 10.11
C ASN A 487 17.67 27.99 8.80
N THR A 488 17.85 29.22 8.33
CA THR A 488 18.74 29.50 7.20
C THR A 488 20.18 29.33 7.65
N MET A 489 20.91 28.41 7.01
CA MET A 489 22.34 28.22 7.21
C MET A 489 23.14 29.19 6.34
N LYS A 490 22.83 29.21 5.03
CA LYS A 490 23.49 30.05 4.05
C LYS A 490 22.55 30.33 2.89
N VAL A 491 22.66 31.53 2.33
CA VAL A 491 22.03 31.93 1.07
C VAL A 491 23.13 32.10 0.05
N LEU A 492 23.06 31.37 -1.05
CA LEU A 492 23.99 31.48 -2.18
C LEU A 492 23.27 32.16 -3.32
N SER A 493 23.79 33.29 -3.74
CA SER A 493 23.27 34.12 -4.83
C SER A 493 24.43 34.71 -5.62
N ILE A 494 24.15 35.18 -6.80
CA ILE A 494 25.14 35.91 -7.63
C ILE A 494 25.54 37.23 -6.99
N THR A 495 24.74 37.77 -6.08
CA THR A 495 25.02 39.02 -5.35
C THR A 495 25.97 38.82 -4.17
N ASP A 496 26.28 37.57 -3.81
CA ASP A 496 27.26 37.25 -2.79
C ASP A 496 28.68 37.43 -3.32
N THR A 497 29.33 38.52 -2.93
CA THR A 497 30.67 38.87 -3.35
C THR A 497 31.78 38.24 -2.50
N THR A 498 31.42 37.39 -1.51
CA THR A 498 32.39 36.66 -0.68
C THR A 498 33.10 35.58 -1.47
N GLY A 499 34.35 35.30 -1.14
CA GLY A 499 35.14 34.26 -1.73
C GLY A 499 36.12 34.71 -2.85
N SER A 500 36.93 33.76 -3.27
CA SER A 500 37.89 33.98 -4.38
C SER A 500 37.19 34.32 -5.68
N ARG A 501 37.89 34.99 -6.62
CA ARG A 501 37.36 35.27 -7.95
C ARG A 501 36.83 34.00 -8.66
N HIS A 502 37.51 32.88 -8.42
CA HIS A 502 37.08 31.59 -8.96
C HIS A 502 35.74 31.12 -8.42
N VAL A 503 35.51 31.24 -7.09
CA VAL A 503 34.23 30.92 -6.46
C VAL A 503 33.09 31.80 -6.96
N GLN A 504 33.38 33.13 -7.15
CA GLN A 504 32.39 34.06 -7.70
C GLN A 504 32.03 33.74 -9.16
N GLN A 505 33.01 33.38 -10.00
CA GLN A 505 32.76 32.98 -11.38
C GLN A 505 31.95 31.68 -11.45
N MET A 506 32.24 30.71 -10.56
CA MET A 506 31.53 29.46 -10.51
C MET A 506 30.08 29.65 -10.08
N ARG A 507 29.82 30.47 -9.02
CA ARG A 507 28.46 30.86 -8.61
C ARG A 507 27.71 31.53 -9.75
N MET A 508 28.36 32.44 -10.49
CA MET A 508 27.77 33.09 -11.66
C MET A 508 27.34 32.05 -12.70
N GLY A 509 28.21 31.12 -13.06
CA GLY A 509 27.89 30.07 -14.04
C GLY A 509 26.83 29.07 -13.56
N LEU A 510 26.73 28.83 -12.23
CA LEU A 510 25.73 27.92 -11.66
C LEU A 510 24.35 28.57 -11.50
N LEU A 511 24.32 29.87 -11.11
CA LEU A 511 23.10 30.57 -10.66
C LEU A 511 22.51 31.52 -11.70
N THR A 512 23.17 31.74 -12.85
CA THR A 512 22.57 32.43 -13.99
C THR A 512 22.16 31.41 -15.06
N SER A 513 21.06 31.70 -15.73
CA SER A 513 20.58 30.83 -16.79
C SER A 513 21.49 30.93 -18.01
N ALA A 514 21.85 29.78 -18.58
CA ALA A 514 22.62 29.72 -19.82
C ALA A 514 21.78 30.03 -21.08
N ASN A 515 20.47 29.74 -21.01
CA ASN A 515 19.56 29.79 -22.17
C ASN A 515 18.52 30.93 -22.10
N ASP A 516 18.34 31.57 -20.94
CA ASP A 516 17.36 32.64 -20.74
C ASP A 516 17.98 33.74 -19.87
N ALA A 517 18.44 34.80 -20.51
CA ALA A 517 19.10 35.92 -19.82
C ALA A 517 18.22 36.66 -18.80
N THR A 518 16.92 36.33 -18.71
CA THR A 518 16.00 36.94 -17.75
C THR A 518 15.90 36.13 -16.46
N GLN A 519 16.65 35.03 -16.28
CA GLN A 519 16.51 34.15 -15.15
C GLN A 519 17.81 34.08 -14.32
N SER A 520 17.62 34.10 -12.98
CA SER A 520 18.63 33.75 -12.01
C SER A 520 18.08 32.79 -10.97
N ALA A 521 18.98 32.17 -10.21
CA ALA A 521 18.63 31.28 -9.12
C ALA A 521 19.29 31.70 -7.81
N ILE A 522 18.56 31.55 -6.70
CA ILE A 522 19.10 31.72 -5.34
C ILE A 522 18.97 30.37 -4.62
N LEU A 523 20.06 29.87 -4.05
CA LEU A 523 20.05 28.63 -3.28
C LEU A 523 19.96 28.95 -1.79
N LEU A 524 19.04 28.31 -1.13
CA LEU A 524 18.85 28.41 0.33
C LEU A 524 19.21 27.08 0.97
N LEU A 525 20.18 27.11 1.86
CA LEU A 525 20.64 25.96 2.61
C LEU A 525 20.04 25.99 4.03
N SER A 526 19.34 24.92 4.43
CA SER A 526 18.79 24.80 5.76
C SER A 526 19.83 24.26 6.75
N LYS A 527 19.72 24.66 8.04
CA LYS A 527 20.52 24.08 9.13
C LYS A 527 20.06 22.68 9.49
N THR A 528 18.74 22.47 9.51
CA THR A 528 18.12 21.17 9.82
C THR A 528 17.93 20.37 8.55
N ASP A 529 17.61 19.07 8.70
CA ASP A 529 17.20 18.24 7.56
C ASP A 529 16.11 18.97 6.77
N PRO A 530 16.29 19.14 5.46
CA PRO A 530 15.36 19.91 4.62
C PRO A 530 13.91 19.35 4.57
N GLN A 531 13.71 18.14 5.02
CA GLN A 531 12.39 17.48 5.05
C GLN A 531 11.78 17.44 6.46
N SER A 532 12.51 17.95 7.46
CA SER A 532 12.04 18.04 8.85
C SER A 532 10.85 19.00 9.02
N PRO A 533 10.03 18.84 10.07
CA PRO A 533 8.94 19.78 10.38
C PRO A 533 9.41 21.24 10.57
N VAL A 534 10.65 21.42 11.03
CA VAL A 534 11.26 22.76 11.20
C VAL A 534 11.53 23.38 9.82
N ALA A 535 12.10 22.60 8.90
CA ALA A 535 12.37 23.06 7.54
C ALA A 535 11.08 23.35 6.76
N ARG A 536 10.00 22.61 7.00
CA ARG A 536 8.68 22.89 6.39
C ARG A 536 8.17 24.28 6.78
N LYS A 537 8.18 24.61 8.08
CA LYS A 537 7.78 25.95 8.56
C LYS A 537 8.66 27.05 7.96
N TRP A 538 9.95 26.78 7.85
CA TRP A 538 10.90 27.69 7.21
C TRP A 538 10.56 27.92 5.72
N LEU A 539 10.23 26.89 4.95
CA LEU A 539 9.79 27.01 3.56
C LEU A 539 8.46 27.78 3.42
N ASP A 540 7.55 27.59 4.39
CA ASP A 540 6.29 28.36 4.43
C ASP A 540 6.56 29.85 4.66
N GLN A 541 7.48 30.20 5.57
CA GLN A 541 7.90 31.58 5.82
C GLN A 541 8.56 32.18 4.56
N ILE A 542 9.44 31.45 3.89
CA ILE A 542 10.05 31.89 2.64
C ILE A 542 8.97 32.16 1.59
N THR A 543 8.02 31.24 1.40
CA THR A 543 6.93 31.41 0.43
C THR A 543 6.12 32.69 0.70
N ALA A 544 5.86 33.00 1.97
CA ALA A 544 5.13 34.21 2.37
C ALA A 544 5.94 35.48 2.01
N VAL A 545 7.25 35.47 2.34
CA VAL A 545 8.13 36.62 2.01
C VAL A 545 8.27 36.85 0.52
N LEU A 546 8.34 35.78 -0.28
CA LEU A 546 8.38 35.91 -1.74
C LEU A 546 7.10 36.56 -2.28
N ALA A 547 5.94 36.10 -1.82
CA ALA A 547 4.65 36.66 -2.20
C ALA A 547 4.48 38.16 -1.80
N ASP A 548 4.99 38.52 -0.62
CA ASP A 548 4.94 39.91 -0.14
C ASP A 548 5.93 40.80 -0.89
N THR A 549 7.09 40.26 -1.29
CA THR A 549 8.08 40.98 -2.12
C THR A 549 7.51 41.24 -3.52
N GLU A 550 6.84 40.28 -4.15
CA GLU A 550 6.15 40.48 -5.43
C GLU A 550 5.04 41.53 -5.36
N LYS A 551 4.25 41.53 -4.29
CA LYS A 551 3.19 42.54 -4.08
C LYS A 551 3.74 43.95 -3.88
N ALA A 552 4.90 44.06 -3.23
CA ALA A 552 5.53 45.36 -2.94
C ALA A 552 6.15 46.02 -4.18
N ALA A 553 6.50 45.22 -5.21
CA ALA A 553 7.09 45.72 -6.47
C ALA A 553 6.29 45.25 -7.70
N PRO A 554 5.06 45.76 -7.96
CA PRO A 554 4.28 45.34 -9.12
C PRO A 554 5.04 45.67 -10.42
N GLY A 555 5.28 44.68 -11.26
CA GLY A 555 6.08 44.78 -12.49
C GLY A 555 7.60 44.53 -12.31
N GLY A 556 8.05 44.23 -11.08
CA GLY A 556 9.39 43.78 -10.75
C GLY A 556 9.61 42.27 -11.05
N SER A 557 10.68 41.72 -10.44
CA SER A 557 11.02 40.30 -10.57
C SER A 557 9.93 39.40 -9.96
N LYS A 558 9.70 38.23 -10.59
CA LYS A 558 8.82 37.17 -10.06
C LYS A 558 9.67 36.08 -9.42
N TYR A 559 9.18 35.55 -8.31
CA TYR A 559 9.88 34.56 -7.52
C TYR A 559 9.09 33.26 -7.43
N SER A 560 9.75 32.14 -7.71
CA SER A 560 9.14 30.81 -7.59
C SER A 560 10.01 29.89 -6.75
N LEU A 561 9.46 29.31 -5.67
CA LEU A 561 10.18 28.39 -4.80
C LEU A 561 10.14 26.97 -5.36
N GLY A 562 11.30 26.36 -5.47
CA GLY A 562 11.53 25.00 -5.94
C GLY A 562 12.61 24.27 -5.13
N GLY A 563 13.23 23.28 -5.75
CA GLY A 563 14.13 22.35 -5.10
C GLY A 563 13.38 21.19 -4.44
N LEU A 564 14.09 20.10 -4.13
CA LEU A 564 13.50 18.87 -3.59
C LEU A 564 12.64 19.11 -2.34
N PRO A 565 13.06 19.92 -1.35
CA PRO A 565 12.23 20.21 -0.18
C PRO A 565 10.88 20.88 -0.51
N SER A 566 10.88 21.79 -1.49
CA SER A 566 9.65 22.46 -1.92
C SER A 566 8.73 21.53 -2.70
N VAL A 567 9.27 20.59 -3.46
CA VAL A 567 8.51 19.57 -4.18
C VAL A 567 7.76 18.68 -3.19
N THR A 568 8.44 18.17 -2.16
CA THR A 568 7.81 17.33 -1.13
C THR A 568 6.75 18.09 -0.34
N LEU A 569 7.02 19.34 0.05
CA LEU A 569 6.04 20.20 0.71
C LEU A 569 4.80 20.47 -0.17
N SER A 570 4.99 20.70 -1.45
CA SER A 570 3.90 20.90 -2.41
C SER A 570 3.05 19.63 -2.55
N ALA A 571 3.68 18.44 -2.57
CA ALA A 571 2.99 17.15 -2.55
C ALA A 571 2.12 17.01 -1.32
N ASP A 572 2.69 17.21 -0.14
CA ASP A 572 1.95 17.09 1.12
C ASP A 572 0.75 18.04 1.16
N ARG A 573 0.91 19.30 0.70
CA ARG A 573 -0.20 20.26 0.61
C ARG A 573 -1.32 19.79 -0.32
N VAL A 574 -0.97 19.24 -1.49
CA VAL A 574 -1.95 18.69 -2.44
C VAL A 574 -2.67 17.49 -1.83
N ILE A 575 -1.93 16.59 -1.18
CA ILE A 575 -2.50 15.40 -0.54
C ILE A 575 -3.44 15.81 0.59
N ILE A 576 -2.96 16.65 1.52
CA ILE A 576 -3.75 17.11 2.68
C ILE A 576 -4.99 17.90 2.21
N GLY A 577 -4.86 18.74 1.17
CA GLY A 577 -5.98 19.48 0.59
C GLY A 577 -7.03 18.58 -0.06
N ALA A 578 -6.61 17.47 -0.67
CA ALA A 578 -7.53 16.50 -1.28
C ALA A 578 -8.13 15.51 -0.26
N LEU A 579 -7.52 15.35 0.91
CA LEU A 579 -7.88 14.34 1.91
C LEU A 579 -9.36 14.41 2.36
N PRO A 580 -9.97 15.59 2.63
CA PRO A 580 -11.39 15.67 2.97
C PRO A 580 -12.29 15.11 1.85
N MET A 581 -11.95 15.36 0.58
CA MET A 581 -12.68 14.84 -0.56
C MET A 581 -12.53 13.32 -0.71
N VAL A 582 -11.33 12.77 -0.51
CA VAL A 582 -11.07 11.33 -0.52
C VAL A 582 -11.84 10.64 0.59
N ILE A 583 -11.79 11.17 1.82
CA ILE A 583 -12.54 10.64 2.96
C ILE A 583 -14.04 10.65 2.65
N LEU A 584 -14.60 11.80 2.25
CA LEU A 584 -16.01 11.93 1.94
C LEU A 584 -16.44 10.97 0.83
N ALA A 585 -15.69 10.91 -0.27
CA ALA A 585 -15.97 10.01 -1.39
C ALA A 585 -15.93 8.53 -0.97
N THR A 586 -14.97 8.13 -0.14
CA THR A 586 -14.87 6.77 0.40
C THR A 586 -16.08 6.46 1.29
N LEU A 587 -16.45 7.33 2.20
CA LEU A 587 -17.60 7.12 3.10
C LEU A 587 -18.91 7.04 2.32
N VAL A 588 -19.11 7.96 1.37
CA VAL A 588 -20.33 8.03 0.54
C VAL A 588 -20.42 6.80 -0.38
N SER A 589 -19.37 6.46 -1.11
CA SER A 589 -19.37 5.29 -2.00
C SER A 589 -19.61 3.99 -1.23
N THR A 590 -18.94 3.82 -0.10
CA THR A 590 -19.11 2.65 0.78
C THR A 590 -20.53 2.60 1.34
N PHE A 591 -21.09 3.72 1.79
CA PHE A 591 -22.47 3.79 2.29
C PHE A 591 -23.49 3.30 1.26
N PHE A 592 -23.42 3.84 0.04
CA PHE A 592 -24.36 3.45 -1.01
C PHE A 592 -24.19 2.01 -1.47
N LEU A 593 -22.94 1.57 -1.67
CA LEU A 593 -22.67 0.18 -2.06
C LEU A 593 -23.13 -0.81 -0.98
N LEU A 594 -22.79 -0.56 0.28
CA LEU A 594 -23.17 -1.44 1.39
C LEU A 594 -24.70 -1.45 1.57
N THR A 595 -25.35 -0.29 1.46
CA THR A 595 -26.83 -0.20 1.52
C THR A 595 -27.48 -0.98 0.36
N ALA A 596 -26.94 -0.91 -0.84
CA ALA A 596 -27.44 -1.65 -1.99
C ALA A 596 -27.30 -3.18 -1.79
N PHE A 597 -26.18 -3.65 -1.22
CA PHE A 597 -25.96 -5.08 -0.98
C PHE A 597 -26.75 -5.59 0.23
N MET A 598 -26.75 -4.86 1.35
CA MET A 598 -27.39 -5.29 2.60
C MET A 598 -28.88 -5.00 2.65
N LYS A 599 -29.36 -4.05 1.83
CA LYS A 599 -30.74 -3.52 1.87
C LYS A 599 -31.11 -3.02 3.27
N SER A 600 -30.18 -2.34 3.92
CA SER A 600 -30.36 -1.73 5.24
C SER A 600 -29.48 -0.49 5.40
N VAL A 601 -30.14 0.65 5.68
CA VAL A 601 -29.47 1.93 5.90
C VAL A 601 -28.76 1.95 7.26
N LEU A 602 -29.41 1.44 8.30
CA LEU A 602 -28.89 1.47 9.67
C LEU A 602 -27.65 0.59 9.84
N VAL A 603 -27.64 -0.59 9.19
CA VAL A 603 -26.47 -1.46 9.19
C VAL A 603 -25.30 -0.81 8.49
N SER A 604 -25.52 -0.16 7.33
CA SER A 604 -24.46 0.55 6.59
C SER A 604 -23.89 1.72 7.38
N LEU A 605 -24.74 2.50 8.05
CA LEU A 605 -24.29 3.62 8.88
C LEU A 605 -23.46 3.11 10.09
N LYS A 606 -23.96 2.08 10.78
CA LYS A 606 -23.22 1.44 11.90
C LYS A 606 -21.84 0.96 11.43
N ALA A 607 -21.77 0.29 10.30
CA ALA A 607 -20.54 -0.25 9.74
C ALA A 607 -19.49 0.85 9.48
N ILE A 608 -19.90 1.95 8.85
CA ILE A 608 -19.03 3.09 8.59
C ILE A 608 -18.50 3.70 9.88
N ILE A 609 -19.36 3.90 10.88
CA ILE A 609 -18.95 4.47 12.17
C ILE A 609 -17.92 3.58 12.86
N LEU A 610 -18.18 2.28 12.94
CA LEU A 610 -17.26 1.33 13.58
C LEU A 610 -15.92 1.27 12.85
N ASN A 611 -15.95 1.29 11.51
CA ASN A 611 -14.75 1.25 10.71
C ASN A 611 -13.90 2.53 10.85
N LEU A 612 -14.56 3.68 10.97
CA LEU A 612 -13.87 4.95 11.22
C LEU A 612 -13.13 4.90 12.58
N PHE A 613 -13.76 4.41 13.63
CA PHE A 613 -13.11 4.21 14.93
C PHE A 613 -11.95 3.19 14.84
N CYS A 614 -12.10 2.13 14.05
CA CYS A 614 -11.04 1.16 13.81
C CYS A 614 -9.81 1.79 13.16
N VAL A 615 -10.01 2.60 12.12
CA VAL A 615 -8.93 3.30 11.43
C VAL A 615 -8.24 4.30 12.37
N MET A 616 -9.01 5.07 13.14
CA MET A 616 -8.43 5.99 14.14
C MET A 616 -7.62 5.25 15.20
N ALA A 617 -8.10 4.11 15.68
CA ALA A 617 -7.37 3.26 16.63
C ALA A 617 -6.10 2.66 16.03
N ALA A 618 -6.15 2.25 14.76
CA ALA A 618 -4.98 1.73 14.04
C ALA A 618 -3.91 2.83 13.84
N TYR A 619 -4.31 4.04 13.50
CA TYR A 619 -3.38 5.18 13.43
C TYR A 619 -2.83 5.55 14.81
N GLY A 620 -3.66 5.50 15.86
CA GLY A 620 -3.19 5.70 17.23
C GLY A 620 -2.10 4.70 17.61
N PHE A 621 -2.26 3.43 17.23
CA PHE A 621 -1.24 2.40 17.43
C PHE A 621 0.04 2.68 16.61
N GLN A 622 -0.09 3.11 15.36
CA GLN A 622 1.07 3.50 14.55
C GLN A 622 1.83 4.68 15.17
N VAL A 623 1.13 5.68 15.74
CA VAL A 623 1.77 6.78 16.47
C VAL A 623 2.60 6.25 17.63
N ILE A 624 2.05 5.34 18.45
CA ILE A 624 2.79 4.71 19.55
C ILE A 624 4.02 3.95 19.03
N CYS A 625 3.87 3.19 17.94
CA CYS A 625 4.95 2.36 17.42
C CYS A 625 6.09 3.18 16.80
N PHE A 626 5.75 4.11 15.92
CA PHE A 626 6.72 4.81 15.08
C PHE A 626 7.11 6.18 15.64
N GLN A 627 6.14 7.02 16.04
CA GLN A 627 6.40 8.37 16.51
C GLN A 627 6.90 8.40 17.96
N ASP A 628 6.25 7.63 18.87
CA ASP A 628 6.67 7.53 20.28
C ASP A 628 7.82 6.52 20.48
N GLY A 629 8.22 5.78 19.43
CA GLY A 629 9.37 4.89 19.40
C GLY A 629 9.22 3.57 20.18
N TRP A 630 8.00 3.19 20.60
CA TRP A 630 7.78 1.89 21.26
C TRP A 630 8.01 0.71 20.33
N GLY A 631 7.73 0.88 19.04
CA GLY A 631 7.97 -0.12 18.02
C GLY A 631 9.46 -0.47 17.86
N ALA A 632 10.34 0.53 17.96
CA ALA A 632 11.77 0.34 17.94
C ALA A 632 12.25 -0.51 19.12
N ARG A 633 11.69 -0.30 20.31
CA ARG A 633 12.05 -1.02 21.53
C ARG A 633 11.57 -2.47 21.58
N LEU A 634 10.36 -2.74 21.01
CA LEU A 634 9.70 -4.05 21.13
C LEU A 634 9.85 -4.91 19.87
N PHE A 635 9.88 -4.29 18.69
CA PHE A 635 9.80 -4.99 17.40
C PHE A 635 10.95 -4.62 16.44
N HIS A 636 11.92 -3.81 16.90
CA HIS A 636 13.02 -3.31 16.06
C HIS A 636 12.58 -2.51 14.83
N LEU A 637 11.41 -1.85 14.90
CA LEU A 637 10.93 -0.97 13.85
C LEU A 637 11.70 0.35 13.83
N PHE A 638 11.79 0.99 12.68
CA PHE A 638 12.46 2.27 12.56
C PHE A 638 11.62 3.41 13.14
N PRO A 639 12.10 4.12 14.19
CA PRO A 639 11.38 5.27 14.74
C PRO A 639 11.42 6.45 13.75
N THR A 640 10.31 7.17 13.66
CA THR A 640 10.15 8.33 12.79
C THR A 640 9.56 9.52 13.55
N ASP A 641 9.77 10.75 13.05
CA ASP A 641 9.19 11.95 13.65
C ASP A 641 7.68 12.08 13.44
N GLY A 642 7.09 11.21 12.61
CA GLY A 642 5.67 11.16 12.27
C GLY A 642 5.34 10.04 11.29
N LEU A 643 4.08 9.96 10.86
CA LEU A 643 3.65 9.01 9.84
C LEU A 643 3.69 9.63 8.45
N ASN A 644 4.06 8.82 7.46
CA ASN A 644 4.09 9.27 6.07
C ASN A 644 2.68 9.55 5.53
N THR A 645 2.49 10.73 4.94
CA THR A 645 1.19 11.19 4.40
C THR A 645 0.60 10.17 3.40
N VAL A 646 1.46 9.60 2.55
CA VAL A 646 1.06 8.63 1.53
C VAL A 646 0.54 7.35 2.18
N VAL A 647 1.24 6.84 3.21
CA VAL A 647 0.84 5.64 3.94
C VAL A 647 -0.50 5.84 4.63
N LEU A 648 -0.73 7.01 5.25
CA LEU A 648 -2.01 7.33 5.88
C LEU A 648 -3.17 7.21 4.88
N VAL A 649 -3.04 7.83 3.72
CA VAL A 649 -4.10 7.80 2.71
C VAL A 649 -4.34 6.40 2.17
N ILE A 650 -3.28 5.66 1.86
CA ILE A 650 -3.38 4.28 1.35
C ILE A 650 -4.02 3.37 2.40
N CYS A 651 -3.55 3.42 3.66
CA CYS A 651 -4.12 2.66 4.76
C CYS A 651 -5.61 2.95 4.92
N PHE A 652 -6.02 4.23 4.89
CA PHE A 652 -7.43 4.60 4.99
C PHE A 652 -8.27 3.93 3.90
N CYS A 653 -7.91 4.11 2.63
CA CYS A 653 -8.66 3.56 1.50
C CYS A 653 -8.67 2.04 1.48
N ALA A 654 -7.53 1.40 1.76
CA ALA A 654 -7.41 -0.06 1.81
C ALA A 654 -8.25 -0.63 2.96
N LEU A 655 -8.16 -0.06 4.17
CA LEU A 655 -8.88 -0.55 5.35
C LEU A 655 -10.39 -0.43 5.20
N PHE A 656 -10.89 0.70 4.67
CA PHE A 656 -12.31 0.84 4.40
C PHE A 656 -12.82 -0.21 3.41
N GLY A 657 -12.04 -0.54 2.38
CA GLY A 657 -12.37 -1.62 1.45
C GLY A 657 -12.35 -3.00 2.13
N LEU A 658 -11.24 -3.34 2.79
CA LEU A 658 -11.00 -4.68 3.35
C LEU A 658 -11.90 -5.02 4.56
N SER A 659 -12.21 -4.04 5.42
CA SER A 659 -13.03 -4.28 6.61
C SER A 659 -14.48 -4.59 6.27
N MET A 660 -15.01 -3.99 5.20
CA MET A 660 -16.42 -4.15 4.82
C MET A 660 -16.77 -5.54 4.27
N ASP A 661 -15.79 -6.26 3.72
CA ASP A 661 -15.94 -7.56 3.11
C ASP A 661 -16.56 -8.58 4.05
N TYR A 662 -16.00 -8.69 5.23
CA TYR A 662 -16.44 -9.66 6.21
C TYR A 662 -17.70 -9.22 6.94
N GLU A 663 -17.95 -7.89 7.01
CA GLU A 663 -19.21 -7.42 7.57
C GLU A 663 -20.38 -7.88 6.70
N VAL A 664 -20.24 -7.80 5.38
CA VAL A 664 -21.21 -8.36 4.43
C VAL A 664 -21.42 -9.86 4.69
N PHE A 665 -20.34 -10.60 4.99
CA PHE A 665 -20.41 -12.04 5.23
C PHE A 665 -21.13 -12.39 6.54
N ILE A 666 -20.80 -11.71 7.65
CA ILE A 666 -21.48 -11.91 8.95
C ILE A 666 -22.96 -11.54 8.85
N LEU A 667 -23.24 -10.38 8.27
CA LEU A 667 -24.60 -9.86 8.15
C LEU A 667 -25.48 -10.74 7.26
N SER A 668 -24.92 -11.33 6.21
CA SER A 668 -25.63 -12.29 5.36
C SER A 668 -25.99 -13.55 6.15
N ALA A 669 -25.08 -14.07 6.99
CA ALA A 669 -25.33 -15.24 7.83
C ALA A 669 -26.38 -14.95 8.93
N VAL A 670 -26.30 -13.79 9.58
CA VAL A 670 -27.27 -13.34 10.58
C VAL A 670 -28.65 -13.15 9.94
N ARG A 671 -28.70 -12.56 8.76
CA ARG A 671 -29.96 -12.35 8.01
C ARG A 671 -30.60 -13.67 7.64
N GLU A 672 -29.83 -14.65 7.15
CA GLU A 672 -30.33 -15.99 6.83
C GLU A 672 -30.97 -16.65 8.05
N SER A 673 -30.29 -16.65 9.20
CA SER A 673 -30.80 -17.19 10.46
C SER A 673 -32.01 -16.41 11.03
N TRP A 674 -32.03 -15.07 10.84
CA TRP A 674 -33.17 -14.24 11.28
C TRP A 674 -34.44 -14.51 10.45
N LEU A 675 -34.30 -14.78 9.15
CA LEU A 675 -35.44 -15.13 8.30
C LEU A 675 -36.07 -16.50 8.72
N ASP A 676 -35.23 -17.39 9.26
CA ASP A 676 -35.71 -18.71 9.74
C ASP A 676 -36.38 -18.61 11.13
N ASN A 677 -35.82 -17.85 12.06
CA ASN A 677 -36.16 -17.91 13.49
C ASN A 677 -36.91 -16.68 14.01
N HIS A 678 -36.89 -15.55 13.33
CA HIS A 678 -37.42 -14.23 13.71
C HIS A 678 -37.01 -13.75 15.12
N ASN A 679 -35.96 -14.34 15.68
CA ASN A 679 -35.37 -13.98 16.98
C ASN A 679 -33.96 -13.45 16.78
N MET A 680 -33.76 -12.11 16.94
CA MET A 680 -32.48 -11.47 16.66
C MET A 680 -31.34 -11.97 17.54
N PRO A 681 -31.44 -12.09 18.87
CA PRO A 681 -30.41 -12.68 19.71
C PRO A 681 -29.95 -14.05 19.24
N LEU A 682 -30.91 -14.95 18.94
CA LEU A 682 -30.60 -16.30 18.42
C LEU A 682 -29.99 -16.25 17.04
N ALA A 683 -30.54 -15.42 16.15
CA ALA A 683 -30.00 -15.24 14.78
C ALA A 683 -28.58 -14.72 14.77
N VAL A 684 -28.21 -13.78 15.66
CA VAL A 684 -26.87 -13.27 15.83
C VAL A 684 -25.94 -14.36 16.34
N GLN A 685 -26.34 -15.12 17.35
CA GLN A 685 -25.54 -16.21 17.87
C GLN A 685 -25.29 -17.30 16.83
N GLU A 686 -26.31 -17.79 16.16
CA GLU A 686 -26.18 -18.80 15.11
C GLU A 686 -25.42 -18.29 13.89
N GLY A 687 -25.72 -17.07 13.45
CA GLY A 687 -25.03 -16.44 12.32
C GLY A 687 -23.54 -16.28 12.59
N LEU A 688 -23.17 -15.79 13.79
CA LEU A 688 -21.76 -15.67 14.21
C LEU A 688 -21.08 -17.04 14.24
N MET A 689 -21.69 -18.05 14.84
CA MET A 689 -21.14 -19.40 14.94
C MET A 689 -20.87 -20.03 13.57
N ARG A 690 -21.73 -19.75 12.60
CA ARG A 690 -21.59 -20.26 11.23
C ARG A 690 -20.35 -19.73 10.51
N VAL A 691 -19.90 -18.51 10.83
CA VAL A 691 -18.85 -17.81 10.06
C VAL A 691 -17.59 -17.49 10.87
N ALA A 692 -17.65 -17.49 12.21
CA ALA A 692 -16.54 -17.08 13.06
C ALA A 692 -15.22 -17.81 12.78
N GLY A 693 -15.27 -19.14 12.59
CA GLY A 693 -14.07 -19.92 12.29
C GLY A 693 -13.42 -19.56 10.95
N ILE A 694 -14.20 -19.20 9.94
CA ILE A 694 -13.69 -18.78 8.64
C ILE A 694 -13.08 -17.38 8.76
N ILE A 695 -13.78 -16.47 9.43
CA ILE A 695 -13.33 -15.08 9.61
C ILE A 695 -12.04 -15.00 10.42
N THR A 696 -11.96 -15.74 11.52
CA THR A 696 -10.74 -15.75 12.35
C THR A 696 -9.54 -16.31 11.58
N SER A 697 -9.72 -17.41 10.84
CA SER A 697 -8.64 -17.97 10.03
C SER A 697 -8.19 -17.03 8.92
N ALA A 698 -9.12 -16.35 8.25
CA ALA A 698 -8.85 -15.36 7.23
C ALA A 698 -8.10 -14.14 7.81
N ALA A 699 -8.53 -13.65 8.96
CA ALA A 699 -7.87 -12.56 9.65
C ALA A 699 -6.42 -12.92 10.03
N PHE A 700 -6.18 -14.11 10.56
CA PHE A 700 -4.82 -14.59 10.87
C PHE A 700 -3.93 -14.63 9.63
N ILE A 701 -4.47 -15.06 8.49
CA ILE A 701 -3.73 -15.07 7.21
C ILE A 701 -3.40 -13.64 6.79
N MET A 702 -4.38 -12.74 6.80
CA MET A 702 -4.15 -11.34 6.41
C MET A 702 -3.16 -10.64 7.34
N ILE A 703 -3.27 -10.84 8.66
CA ILE A 703 -2.32 -10.31 9.63
C ILE A 703 -0.93 -10.83 9.33
N ALA A 704 -0.77 -12.14 9.08
CA ALA A 704 0.51 -12.73 8.76
C ALA A 704 1.12 -12.18 7.45
N VAL A 705 0.28 -12.02 6.41
CA VAL A 705 0.72 -11.44 5.13
C VAL A 705 1.13 -9.98 5.33
N PHE A 706 0.32 -9.14 5.94
CA PHE A 706 0.64 -7.73 6.11
C PHE A 706 1.85 -7.52 7.04
N LEU A 707 1.90 -8.26 8.14
CA LEU A 707 3.00 -8.18 9.10
C LEU A 707 4.33 -8.66 8.50
N SER A 708 4.33 -9.56 7.51
CA SER A 708 5.57 -10.00 6.85
C SER A 708 6.29 -8.85 6.14
N PHE A 709 5.55 -7.82 5.68
CA PHE A 709 6.11 -6.63 5.07
C PHE A 709 6.66 -5.62 6.11
N ALA A 710 6.29 -5.77 7.38
CA ALA A 710 6.88 -4.97 8.47
C ALA A 710 8.34 -5.34 8.78
N PHE A 711 8.85 -6.45 8.24
CA PHE A 711 10.27 -6.85 8.33
C PHE A 711 11.10 -6.36 7.14
N GLY A 712 10.58 -5.43 6.36
CA GLY A 712 11.31 -4.78 5.27
C GLY A 712 12.30 -3.73 5.79
N ASP A 713 13.12 -3.21 4.87
CA ASP A 713 14.12 -2.19 5.18
C ASP A 713 13.64 -0.77 4.80
N VAL A 714 12.37 -0.61 4.42
CA VAL A 714 11.76 0.67 4.02
C VAL A 714 10.65 1.03 5.00
N VAL A 715 10.82 2.15 5.68
CA VAL A 715 9.95 2.59 6.78
C VAL A 715 8.49 2.73 6.37
N GLU A 716 8.22 3.23 5.17
CA GLU A 716 6.86 3.39 4.66
C GLU A 716 6.16 2.04 4.46
N ILE A 717 6.91 1.01 4.05
CA ILE A 717 6.38 -0.35 3.90
C ILE A 717 6.14 -0.98 5.27
N GLU A 718 7.03 -0.73 6.25
CA GLU A 718 6.82 -1.12 7.63
C GLU A 718 5.55 -0.47 8.22
N GLN A 719 5.40 0.85 8.06
CA GLN A 719 4.21 1.57 8.52
C GLN A 719 2.93 1.00 7.89
N LEU A 720 2.95 0.71 6.59
CA LEU A 720 1.83 0.11 5.88
C LEU A 720 1.51 -1.29 6.41
N GLY A 721 2.52 -2.15 6.56
CA GLY A 721 2.39 -3.52 7.05
C GLY A 721 1.87 -3.59 8.48
N VAL A 722 2.45 -2.80 9.40
CA VAL A 722 2.02 -2.73 10.81
C VAL A 722 0.61 -2.15 10.92
N GLY A 723 0.33 -1.06 10.20
CA GLY A 723 -0.97 -0.39 10.25
C GLY A 723 -2.11 -1.28 9.77
N LEU A 724 -1.95 -1.93 8.61
CA LEU A 724 -2.95 -2.84 8.07
C LEU A 724 -3.10 -4.10 8.94
N SER A 725 -2.00 -4.67 9.46
CA SER A 725 -2.05 -5.84 10.35
C SER A 725 -2.84 -5.55 11.61
N PHE A 726 -2.54 -4.42 12.27
CA PHE A 726 -3.20 -4.06 13.51
C PHE A 726 -4.67 -3.69 13.30
N ALA A 727 -4.99 -3.00 12.22
CA ALA A 727 -6.36 -2.69 11.86
C ALA A 727 -7.19 -3.97 11.61
N VAL A 728 -6.65 -4.95 10.88
CA VAL A 728 -7.30 -6.25 10.66
C VAL A 728 -7.46 -7.01 11.98
N LEU A 729 -6.47 -6.94 12.88
CA LEU A 729 -6.57 -7.54 14.22
C LEU A 729 -7.74 -6.93 15.01
N LEU A 730 -7.86 -5.60 15.06
CA LEU A 730 -8.96 -4.90 15.75
C LEU A 730 -10.30 -5.22 15.10
N ASP A 731 -10.35 -5.21 13.79
CA ASP A 731 -11.56 -5.50 13.04
C ASP A 731 -12.03 -6.94 13.28
N ALA A 732 -11.16 -7.92 13.19
CA ALA A 732 -11.50 -9.32 13.40
C ALA A 732 -11.90 -9.64 14.86
N THR A 733 -11.28 -8.98 15.83
CA THR A 733 -11.51 -9.26 17.27
C THR A 733 -12.55 -8.32 17.88
N VAL A 734 -12.26 -7.03 17.96
CA VAL A 734 -13.11 -6.06 18.67
C VAL A 734 -14.38 -5.75 17.88
N ILE A 735 -14.27 -5.51 16.57
CA ILE A 735 -15.45 -5.14 15.79
C ILE A 735 -16.33 -6.34 15.53
N ARG A 736 -15.81 -7.42 14.95
CA ARG A 736 -16.61 -8.54 14.46
C ARG A 736 -17.04 -9.51 15.54
N LEU A 737 -16.19 -9.84 16.50
CA LEU A 737 -16.52 -10.78 17.56
C LEU A 737 -17.20 -10.13 18.77
N LEU A 738 -17.09 -8.80 18.94
CA LEU A 738 -17.65 -8.10 20.11
C LEU A 738 -18.70 -7.06 19.73
N LEU A 739 -18.35 -6.06 18.90
CA LEU A 739 -19.21 -4.89 18.63
C LEU A 739 -20.36 -5.21 17.67
N VAL A 740 -20.11 -5.88 16.54
CA VAL A 740 -21.14 -6.21 15.55
C VAL A 740 -22.25 -7.05 16.17
N PRO A 741 -21.98 -8.19 16.83
CA PRO A 741 -23.04 -8.99 17.45
C PRO A 741 -23.75 -8.25 18.58
N SER A 742 -23.05 -7.46 19.40
CA SER A 742 -23.65 -6.66 20.47
C SER A 742 -24.63 -5.62 19.93
N ILE A 743 -24.20 -4.83 18.93
CA ILE A 743 -25.03 -3.77 18.34
C ILE A 743 -26.21 -4.37 17.57
N MET A 744 -26.00 -5.46 16.80
CA MET A 744 -27.09 -6.13 16.09
C MET A 744 -28.14 -6.67 17.04
N THR A 745 -27.74 -7.23 18.18
CA THR A 745 -28.67 -7.71 19.24
C THR A 745 -29.48 -6.54 19.79
N LEU A 746 -28.85 -5.37 20.02
CA LEU A 746 -29.54 -4.19 20.54
C LEU A 746 -30.47 -3.52 19.52
N MET A 747 -30.07 -3.50 18.23
CA MET A 747 -30.89 -2.97 17.13
C MET A 747 -32.15 -3.81 16.88
N GLY A 748 -32.10 -5.11 17.15
CA GLY A 748 -33.24 -6.01 16.95
C GLY A 748 -33.81 -5.94 15.54
N LYS A 749 -35.12 -5.83 15.41
CA LYS A 749 -35.84 -5.76 14.11
C LYS A 749 -35.43 -4.57 13.22
N TRP A 750 -34.91 -3.49 13.81
CA TRP A 750 -34.48 -2.30 13.08
C TRP A 750 -33.19 -2.54 12.26
N ALA A 751 -32.45 -3.58 12.56
CA ALA A 751 -31.19 -3.93 11.86
C ALA A 751 -31.38 -4.13 10.34
N PHE A 752 -32.57 -4.54 9.88
CA PHE A 752 -32.87 -4.76 8.44
C PHE A 752 -33.87 -3.73 7.88
N TRP A 753 -33.95 -2.54 8.48
CA TRP A 753 -34.78 -1.47 7.99
C TRP A 753 -34.19 -0.79 6.76
N CYS A 754 -35.03 -0.63 5.70
CA CYS A 754 -34.71 0.12 4.50
C CYS A 754 -35.94 0.93 4.06
N PRO A 755 -35.81 2.21 3.70
CA PRO A 755 -36.89 3.01 3.14
C PRO A 755 -37.47 2.33 1.89
N GLY A 756 -38.81 2.24 1.81
CA GLY A 756 -39.51 1.63 0.66
C GLY A 756 -39.55 0.11 0.62
N HIS A 757 -38.89 -0.61 1.53
CA HIS A 757 -39.03 -2.04 1.69
C HIS A 757 -39.72 -2.34 3.02
N LYS A 758 -40.89 -2.97 2.97
CA LYS A 758 -41.49 -3.56 4.18
C LYS A 758 -40.51 -4.60 4.72
N PRO A 759 -40.24 -4.64 6.07
CA PRO A 759 -39.50 -5.76 6.63
C PRO A 759 -40.20 -7.05 6.16
N PRO A 760 -39.44 -8.11 5.80
CA PRO A 760 -40.03 -9.35 5.32
C PRO A 760 -41.08 -9.81 6.32
N THR A 761 -42.33 -9.68 5.92
CA THR A 761 -43.48 -10.16 6.68
C THR A 761 -43.45 -11.68 6.63
N THR A 762 -43.89 -12.26 7.72
CA THR A 762 -44.05 -13.68 7.99
C THR A 762 -44.92 -14.41 6.94
N GLU A 763 -44.49 -14.58 5.73
CA GLU A 763 -44.94 -15.66 4.90
C GLU A 763 -44.19 -16.92 5.32
N ARG A 764 -44.84 -17.72 6.17
CA ARG A 764 -44.46 -19.07 6.50
C ARG A 764 -44.30 -19.87 5.20
N HIS A 765 -43.10 -19.96 4.69
CA HIS A 765 -42.77 -21.16 3.90
C HIS A 765 -42.58 -22.29 4.90
N PRO A 766 -43.37 -23.32 4.85
CA PRO A 766 -43.22 -24.50 5.71
C PRO A 766 -42.01 -25.30 5.20
N ARG A 767 -40.82 -24.92 5.58
CA ARG A 767 -39.63 -25.76 5.51
C ARG A 767 -39.23 -26.14 6.92
N GLY A 768 -39.92 -27.14 7.43
CA GLY A 768 -39.47 -27.89 8.60
C GLY A 768 -38.15 -28.57 8.30
N HIS A 769 -37.07 -27.97 8.71
CA HIS A 769 -35.90 -28.71 9.12
C HIS A 769 -35.61 -28.32 10.58
N HIS A 770 -36.31 -29.04 11.48
CA HIS A 770 -35.91 -29.14 12.88
C HIS A 770 -34.49 -29.72 12.88
N TYR A 771 -33.50 -28.90 13.16
CA TYR A 771 -32.28 -29.38 13.76
C TYR A 771 -32.61 -29.73 15.22
N HIS A 772 -33.19 -30.91 15.45
CA HIS A 772 -33.10 -31.57 16.71
C HIS A 772 -31.60 -31.83 16.92
N GLY A 773 -31.05 -31.22 17.97
CA GLY A 773 -29.83 -31.67 18.59
C GLY A 773 -30.00 -33.12 19.04
N GLU A 774 -29.83 -34.06 18.11
CA GLU A 774 -29.56 -35.44 18.51
C GLU A 774 -28.27 -35.42 19.33
N LYS A 775 -28.41 -35.60 20.64
CA LYS A 775 -27.35 -36.13 21.44
C LYS A 775 -26.92 -37.41 20.75
N LEU A 776 -25.78 -37.38 20.06
CA LEU A 776 -25.09 -38.58 19.60
C LEU A 776 -24.78 -39.42 20.83
N THR A 777 -25.67 -40.37 21.16
CA THR A 777 -25.32 -41.54 21.95
C THR A 777 -24.22 -42.26 21.18
N PRO A 778 -23.17 -42.72 21.86
CA PRO A 778 -22.14 -43.53 21.20
C PRO A 778 -22.82 -44.76 20.64
N PRO A 779 -22.38 -45.31 19.46
CA PRO A 779 -22.88 -46.55 18.98
C PRO A 779 -22.59 -47.64 20.04
N GLU A 780 -23.61 -48.37 20.44
CA GLU A 780 -23.45 -49.60 21.23
C GLU A 780 -22.54 -50.55 20.44
N GLU A 781 -21.34 -50.72 20.94
CA GLU A 781 -20.48 -51.82 20.53
C GLU A 781 -21.20 -53.12 20.85
N THR A 782 -21.50 -53.83 19.80
CA THR A 782 -21.97 -55.20 19.79
C THR A 782 -21.07 -56.07 20.65
N LYS A 783 -21.46 -56.30 21.86
CA LYS A 783 -21.02 -57.48 22.64
C LYS A 783 -21.64 -58.72 21.98
N ARG A 784 -20.93 -59.35 21.07
CA ARG A 784 -21.06 -60.78 20.71
C ARG A 784 -19.85 -61.14 19.87
N VAL A 785 -18.96 -61.82 20.49
CA VAL A 785 -18.30 -63.07 20.17
C VAL A 785 -17.12 -63.22 21.16
N ALA A 786 -17.43 -63.78 22.32
CA ALA A 786 -16.48 -64.52 23.09
C ALA A 786 -17.17 -65.88 23.39
N GLY A 787 -16.76 -66.86 22.61
CA GLY A 787 -17.24 -68.17 22.75
C GLY A 787 -16.84 -69.09 21.56
N LEU A 788 -15.59 -69.38 21.49
CA LEU A 788 -14.93 -70.60 21.10
C LEU A 788 -13.45 -70.30 20.85
#